data_fce8a5d09b4ac160df51f5d54a33f457
#
_entry.id   fce8a5d09b4ac160df51f5d54a33f457
#
_cell.length_a   1.000
_cell.length_b   1.000
_cell.length_c   1.000
_cell.angle_alpha   90.00
_cell.angle_beta   90.00
_cell.angle_gamma   90.00
#
_symmetry.space_group_name_H-M   'P 1'
#
loop_
_entity.id
_entity.type
_entity.pdbx_description
1 polymer ?
#
loop_
_entity_poly.entity_id
_entity_poly.type
_entity_poly.pdbx_seq_one_letter_code
_entity_poly.pdbx_strand_id
1 'polypeptide(L)'
;MPDVAPRQPWLHEMNICTHGNVTALSSRAGDMSGASGTGLYVDDRRALSEFAVLVDGQRPELLAEGALGSRAEFFASARNLGLLTADPVVEVRRHRRLVDGGMVESVVVVSRAEEARRIVLTVRLGSDGASMASIKSGYFDAPAIAPSIKEGKGAQFTADWHEYAAVFDPGPDHVAVDGAVLVASFDLDLKPQKEASVGLTFTATRRRASEFDANPGGQLLRWDDVHVTGADPRLGPTVSASITDLRSLVMTDPTASEDVFAGAGTPWYLTLFGRDSLWAARLTLPIGTDLARGTLRSLARRQGTRYGAASAEAPGKIPHEVYRLPLIDPETRMSLPSVYYGTVDATALWVLLLHDAWRWGLEFPDVHELLGPLRAAVGWLLTDAMPDPDGLLKYHDHSSHRLSNQGWKDSGDAIRFRDGSIATGPIALLEAQAYAVAALASAADLFEAFGCEGATGARDGAATLRQKIRDRFWVRRDEACYLGMAVAGDGRLVDGIGSNMGHVLGTGVLSPGEVAAVCAQLTGPELLDPYGVRTLGVGNGGFNPIGYHTGSIWTHDTAITAVGLSQEGRVHDAVTVARTLLASAEAFDYRWPELHSGAATFGRPAPYPAACRPQSWSAASAVALLSVALGPRPDATTRTLHLHPVRPAAYGAMRFEGLRFCGGRVDLDMDASGDIVVLRAPAGVSVEVHAAGSPDGS
;
A
#
# COMPACT_ATOMS: atom_id res chain seq x y z
N MET A 1 11.96 -13.22 -35.37
CA MET A 1 12.58 -12.84 -34.11
C MET A 1 12.23 -13.94 -33.13
N PRO A 2 13.10 -14.39 -32.22
CA PRO A 2 12.67 -15.33 -31.19
C PRO A 2 11.51 -14.68 -30.44
N ASP A 3 10.44 -15.44 -30.20
CA ASP A 3 9.32 -15.04 -29.34
C ASP A 3 9.89 -14.67 -27.97
N VAL A 4 9.98 -13.37 -27.69
CA VAL A 4 10.34 -12.91 -26.35
C VAL A 4 9.11 -13.17 -25.49
N ALA A 5 9.26 -14.01 -24.46
CA ALA A 5 8.18 -14.27 -23.52
C ALA A 5 7.59 -12.95 -23.01
N PRO A 6 6.27 -12.84 -22.87
CA PRO A 6 5.63 -11.66 -22.32
C PRO A 6 6.24 -11.31 -20.96
N ARG A 7 6.43 -10.03 -20.69
CA ARG A 7 7.08 -9.56 -19.46
C ARG A 7 6.19 -8.55 -18.76
N GLN A 8 6.14 -8.64 -17.43
CA GLN A 8 5.50 -7.65 -16.59
C GLN A 8 6.07 -6.25 -16.87
N PRO A 9 5.22 -5.22 -17.05
CA PRO A 9 5.68 -3.84 -17.26
C PRO A 9 6.50 -3.32 -16.08
N TRP A 10 7.50 -2.51 -16.37
CA TRP A 10 8.28 -1.81 -15.37
C TRP A 10 7.59 -0.52 -14.96
N LEU A 11 7.13 -0.46 -13.72
CA LEU A 11 6.36 0.67 -13.20
C LEU A 11 7.25 1.87 -12.81
N HIS A 12 8.51 1.63 -12.44
CA HIS A 12 9.41 2.70 -12.03
C HIS A 12 9.76 3.69 -13.15
N GLU A 13 9.51 3.33 -14.41
CA GLU A 13 9.67 4.20 -15.59
C GLU A 13 8.41 4.98 -15.93
N MET A 14 7.31 4.77 -15.20
CA MET A 14 6.00 5.35 -15.48
C MET A 14 5.64 6.45 -14.49
N ASN A 15 4.87 7.42 -14.98
CA ASN A 15 4.13 8.35 -14.15
C ASN A 15 2.79 7.71 -13.78
N ILE A 16 2.50 7.59 -12.47
CA ILE A 16 1.34 6.88 -11.93
C ILE A 16 0.55 7.80 -11.01
N CYS A 17 -0.73 7.97 -11.31
CA CYS A 17 -1.69 8.58 -10.40
C CYS A 17 -2.95 7.70 -10.26
N THR A 18 -3.64 7.82 -9.11
CA THR A 18 -4.74 6.93 -8.73
C THR A 18 -5.83 7.71 -8.00
N HIS A 19 -7.08 7.32 -8.23
CA HIS A 19 -8.26 7.80 -7.51
C HIS A 19 -9.25 6.65 -7.32
N GLY A 20 -9.22 6.01 -6.17
CA GLY A 20 -10.02 4.82 -5.90
C GLY A 20 -9.84 3.75 -6.98
N ASN A 21 -10.89 3.45 -7.73
CA ASN A 21 -10.91 2.44 -8.80
C ASN A 21 -10.40 2.94 -10.18
N VAL A 22 -9.86 4.15 -10.25
CA VAL A 22 -9.30 4.76 -11.47
C VAL A 22 -7.80 4.91 -11.34
N THR A 23 -7.05 4.43 -12.34
CA THR A 23 -5.58 4.54 -12.40
C THR A 23 -5.14 5.02 -13.77
N ALA A 24 -4.25 6.01 -13.82
CA ALA A 24 -3.56 6.40 -15.04
C ALA A 24 -2.09 5.97 -14.96
N LEU A 25 -1.69 5.13 -15.90
CA LEU A 25 -0.30 4.76 -16.16
C LEU A 25 0.13 5.45 -17.45
N SER A 26 1.13 6.29 -17.38
CA SER A 26 1.63 6.97 -18.58
C SER A 26 3.15 6.94 -18.65
N SER A 27 3.70 7.21 -19.82
CA SER A 27 5.11 7.55 -19.92
C SER A 27 5.43 8.77 -19.06
N ARG A 28 6.68 9.05 -18.82
CA ARG A 28 7.10 10.26 -18.10
C ARG A 28 6.62 11.56 -18.81
N ALA A 29 6.40 11.52 -20.11
CA ALA A 29 5.83 12.65 -20.86
C ALA A 29 4.29 12.76 -20.80
N GLY A 30 3.62 11.86 -20.09
CA GLY A 30 2.18 11.85 -19.93
C GLY A 30 1.41 11.11 -21.02
N ASP A 31 2.09 10.57 -22.03
CA ASP A 31 1.45 9.83 -23.12
C ASP A 31 1.17 8.38 -22.72
N MET A 32 0.10 7.82 -23.28
CA MET A 32 -0.28 6.42 -23.15
C MET A 32 -0.13 5.73 -24.49
N SER A 33 0.42 4.52 -24.46
CA SER A 33 0.59 3.66 -25.64
C SER A 33 0.19 2.24 -25.29
N GLY A 34 -0.75 1.68 -26.02
CA GLY A 34 -1.27 0.33 -25.78
C GLY A 34 -0.21 -0.77 -25.77
N ALA A 35 0.91 -0.54 -26.43
CA ALA A 35 2.01 -1.51 -26.53
C ALA A 35 2.87 -1.65 -25.27
N SER A 36 2.70 -0.81 -24.24
CA SER A 36 3.60 -0.76 -23.07
C SER A 36 2.90 -0.95 -21.72
N GLY A 37 1.63 -1.32 -21.71
CA GLY A 37 0.84 -1.39 -20.47
C GLY A 37 0.43 -0.03 -19.93
N THR A 38 0.82 1.09 -20.53
CA THR A 38 0.29 2.40 -20.18
C THR A 38 -1.17 2.52 -20.60
N GLY A 39 -1.94 3.37 -19.91
CA GLY A 39 -3.35 3.58 -20.19
C GLY A 39 -4.09 4.22 -19.03
N LEU A 40 -5.33 4.61 -19.27
CA LEU A 40 -6.30 4.92 -18.21
C LEU A 40 -7.10 3.65 -17.91
N TYR A 41 -7.09 3.22 -16.68
CA TYR A 41 -7.80 2.03 -16.19
C TYR A 41 -8.95 2.44 -15.29
N VAL A 42 -10.13 1.85 -15.52
CA VAL A 42 -11.32 1.98 -14.68
C VAL A 42 -11.83 0.58 -14.37
N ASP A 43 -12.03 0.25 -13.09
CA ASP A 43 -12.49 -1.07 -12.64
C ASP A 43 -11.65 -2.23 -13.24
N ASP A 44 -10.32 -2.11 -13.23
CA ASP A 44 -9.35 -3.07 -13.76
C ASP A 44 -9.46 -3.30 -15.28
N ARG A 45 -10.05 -2.35 -16.01
CA ARG A 45 -10.16 -2.36 -17.47
C ARG A 45 -9.51 -1.12 -18.07
N ARG A 46 -8.70 -1.31 -19.14
CA ARG A 46 -8.05 -0.23 -19.85
C ARG A 46 -9.07 0.54 -20.69
N ALA A 47 -9.48 1.69 -20.19
CA ALA A 47 -10.46 2.57 -20.83
C ALA A 47 -9.83 3.38 -21.96
N LEU A 48 -8.59 3.88 -21.77
CA LEU A 48 -7.76 4.45 -22.85
C LEU A 48 -6.49 3.63 -22.99
N SER A 49 -6.24 3.12 -24.18
CA SER A 49 -4.99 2.45 -24.56
C SER A 49 -4.04 3.38 -25.27
N GLU A 50 -4.55 4.43 -25.94
CA GLU A 50 -3.76 5.49 -26.57
C GLU A 50 -4.24 6.84 -26.07
N PHE A 51 -3.31 7.68 -25.62
CA PHE A 51 -3.50 9.09 -25.38
C PHE A 51 -2.20 9.82 -25.71
N ALA A 52 -2.21 10.61 -26.79
CA ALA A 52 -1.05 11.38 -27.21
C ALA A 52 -1.45 12.82 -27.53
N VAL A 53 -0.55 13.75 -27.19
CA VAL A 53 -0.67 15.18 -27.51
C VAL A 53 0.46 15.56 -28.46
N LEU A 54 0.09 16.16 -29.60
CA LEU A 54 1.02 16.59 -30.64
C LEU A 54 0.83 18.09 -30.91
N VAL A 55 1.92 18.80 -31.17
CA VAL A 55 1.92 20.19 -31.61
C VAL A 55 2.59 20.25 -32.96
N ASP A 56 1.83 20.67 -33.99
CA ASP A 56 2.24 20.59 -35.43
C ASP A 56 2.79 19.21 -35.79
N GLY A 57 2.09 18.17 -35.36
CA GLY A 57 2.40 16.76 -35.67
C GLY A 57 3.57 16.16 -34.86
N GLN A 58 4.22 16.91 -33.98
CA GLN A 58 5.35 16.43 -33.17
C GLN A 58 5.01 16.37 -31.66
N ARG A 59 5.58 15.39 -30.97
CA ARG A 59 5.47 15.31 -29.50
C ARG A 59 6.32 16.38 -28.85
N PRO A 60 5.76 17.14 -27.89
CA PRO A 60 6.57 18.05 -27.06
C PRO A 60 7.66 17.30 -26.28
N GLU A 61 8.84 17.91 -26.16
CA GLU A 61 9.95 17.34 -25.41
C GLU A 61 9.77 17.65 -23.92
N LEU A 62 9.79 16.59 -23.09
CA LEU A 62 9.60 16.70 -21.64
C LEU A 62 10.76 17.44 -20.99
N LEU A 63 10.46 18.36 -20.07
CA LEU A 63 11.41 19.08 -19.21
C LEU A 63 11.29 18.67 -17.74
N ALA A 64 10.05 18.54 -17.23
CA ALA A 64 9.78 18.11 -15.86
C ALA A 64 8.41 17.39 -15.78
N GLU A 65 8.27 16.54 -14.78
CA GLU A 65 7.01 15.85 -14.49
C GLU A 65 6.88 15.51 -13.01
N GLY A 66 5.65 15.28 -12.56
CA GLY A 66 5.36 14.80 -11.22
C GLY A 66 3.97 14.22 -11.12
N ALA A 67 3.80 13.29 -10.17
CA ALA A 67 2.49 12.74 -9.83
C ALA A 67 2.37 12.59 -8.32
N LEU A 68 1.17 12.87 -7.79
CA LEU A 68 0.85 12.69 -6.38
C LEU A 68 -0.66 12.46 -6.20
N GLY A 69 -1.01 11.33 -5.60
CA GLY A 69 -2.41 10.94 -5.43
C GLY A 69 -3.14 10.86 -6.78
N SER A 70 -4.19 11.65 -6.95
CA SER A 70 -5.02 11.69 -8.17
C SER A 70 -4.54 12.66 -9.24
N ARG A 71 -3.40 13.32 -9.08
CA ARG A 71 -2.92 14.39 -9.97
C ARG A 71 -1.57 14.05 -10.57
N ALA A 72 -1.38 14.51 -11.83
CA ALA A 72 -0.08 14.53 -12.49
C ALA A 72 0.08 15.81 -13.31
N GLU A 73 1.31 16.30 -13.38
CA GLU A 73 1.67 17.50 -14.14
C GLU A 73 2.87 17.20 -15.02
N PHE A 74 2.84 17.73 -16.25
CA PHE A 74 3.91 17.58 -17.21
C PHE A 74 4.25 18.93 -17.81
N PHE A 75 5.53 19.29 -17.77
CA PHE A 75 6.06 20.51 -18.35
C PHE A 75 6.99 20.14 -19.51
N ALA A 76 6.66 20.60 -20.70
CA ALA A 76 7.35 20.24 -21.93
C ALA A 76 7.56 21.46 -22.84
N SER A 77 8.36 21.32 -23.87
CA SER A 77 8.60 22.33 -24.90
C SER A 77 8.30 21.79 -26.30
N ALA A 78 7.63 22.60 -27.12
CA ALA A 78 7.45 22.33 -28.54
C ALA A 78 8.61 22.97 -29.32
N ARG A 79 9.80 22.32 -29.33
CA ARG A 79 11.03 22.86 -29.96
C ARG A 79 10.92 23.03 -31.47
N ASN A 80 10.05 22.30 -32.15
CA ASN A 80 9.76 22.46 -33.58
C ASN A 80 9.17 23.84 -33.92
N LEU A 81 8.71 24.61 -32.94
CA LEU A 81 8.09 25.92 -33.10
C LEU A 81 9.01 27.09 -32.73
N GLY A 82 10.25 26.81 -32.35
CA GLY A 82 11.19 27.81 -31.87
C GLY A 82 11.95 28.53 -32.99
N LEU A 83 12.69 29.57 -32.60
CA LEU A 83 13.84 30.05 -33.37
C LEU A 83 14.93 28.97 -33.24
N LEU A 84 15.89 28.94 -34.19
CA LEU A 84 17.09 28.07 -34.11
C LEU A 84 18.05 28.56 -33.01
N THR A 85 17.49 28.97 -31.86
CA THR A 85 18.22 29.42 -30.67
C THR A 85 18.19 28.32 -29.60
N ALA A 86 19.07 28.44 -28.61
CA ALA A 86 19.13 27.47 -27.50
C ALA A 86 17.86 27.49 -26.61
N ASP A 87 17.19 28.65 -26.51
CA ASP A 87 16.06 28.85 -25.62
C ASP A 87 14.73 28.47 -26.30
N PRO A 88 13.95 27.54 -25.73
CA PRO A 88 12.63 27.22 -26.23
C PRO A 88 11.64 28.36 -25.98
N VAL A 89 10.80 28.66 -26.98
CA VAL A 89 9.82 29.78 -26.91
C VAL A 89 8.37 29.33 -26.87
N VAL A 90 8.11 28.01 -26.91
CA VAL A 90 6.76 27.46 -26.76
C VAL A 90 6.75 26.39 -25.70
N GLU A 91 6.04 26.66 -24.62
CA GLU A 91 5.81 25.75 -23.51
C GLU A 91 4.53 24.95 -23.75
N VAL A 92 4.53 23.67 -23.34
CA VAL A 92 3.33 22.82 -23.28
C VAL A 92 3.21 22.30 -21.87
N ARG A 93 2.13 22.66 -21.20
CA ARG A 93 1.81 22.21 -19.84
C ARG A 93 0.59 21.31 -19.89
N ARG A 94 0.67 20.15 -19.26
CA ARG A 94 -0.46 19.22 -19.12
C ARG A 94 -0.75 19.06 -17.64
N HIS A 95 -2.02 19.21 -17.26
CA HIS A 95 -2.51 19.02 -15.89
C HIS A 95 -3.57 17.92 -15.92
N ARG A 96 -3.22 16.78 -15.39
CA ARG A 96 -4.09 15.60 -15.29
C ARG A 96 -4.68 15.50 -13.90
N ARG A 97 -5.97 15.23 -13.82
CA ARG A 97 -6.66 14.91 -12.57
C ARG A 97 -7.60 13.74 -12.80
N LEU A 98 -7.44 12.69 -12.01
CA LEU A 98 -8.40 11.59 -11.96
C LEU A 98 -9.61 12.01 -11.13
N VAL A 99 -10.77 11.56 -11.56
CA VAL A 99 -12.08 11.79 -10.95
C VAL A 99 -12.85 10.48 -10.91
N ASP A 100 -13.98 10.44 -10.23
CA ASP A 100 -14.84 9.26 -10.21
C ASP A 100 -15.19 8.81 -11.63
N GLY A 101 -14.81 7.56 -11.94
CA GLY A 101 -15.04 6.95 -13.23
C GLY A 101 -14.26 7.56 -14.41
N GLY A 102 -13.23 8.37 -14.19
CA GLY A 102 -12.53 8.95 -15.34
C GLY A 102 -11.38 9.91 -15.07
N MET A 103 -11.15 10.80 -16.03
CA MET A 103 -10.01 11.71 -16.04
C MET A 103 -10.39 13.06 -16.64
N VAL A 104 -9.89 14.12 -16.06
CA VAL A 104 -9.87 15.46 -16.67
C VAL A 104 -8.42 15.83 -16.95
N GLU A 105 -8.13 16.25 -18.18
CA GLU A 105 -6.82 16.76 -18.56
C GLU A 105 -6.93 18.12 -19.23
N SER A 106 -6.08 19.05 -18.87
CA SER A 106 -5.93 20.34 -19.51
C SER A 106 -4.57 20.39 -20.20
N VAL A 107 -4.55 20.75 -21.47
CA VAL A 107 -3.35 21.00 -22.26
C VAL A 107 -3.27 22.52 -22.51
N VAL A 108 -2.25 23.15 -21.97
CA VAL A 108 -2.02 24.62 -22.09
C VAL A 108 -0.76 24.83 -22.91
N VAL A 109 -0.88 25.55 -24.02
CA VAL A 109 0.26 25.96 -24.87
C VAL A 109 0.52 27.44 -24.65
N VAL A 110 1.73 27.78 -24.21
CA VAL A 110 2.14 29.17 -23.88
C VAL A 110 3.20 29.63 -24.86
N SER A 111 2.94 30.74 -25.57
CA SER A 111 3.94 31.38 -26.42
C SER A 111 4.75 32.42 -25.66
N ARG A 112 6.09 32.29 -25.73
CA ARG A 112 7.05 33.30 -25.28
C ARG A 112 7.68 34.03 -26.47
N ALA A 113 7.25 33.74 -27.69
CA ALA A 113 7.72 34.38 -28.91
C ALA A 113 7.24 35.85 -28.99
N GLU A 114 7.96 36.67 -29.77
CA GLU A 114 7.60 38.07 -30.04
C GLU A 114 6.51 38.19 -31.10
N GLU A 115 6.34 37.14 -31.98
CA GLU A 115 5.36 37.09 -33.03
C GLU A 115 4.24 36.11 -32.77
N ALA A 116 3.05 36.44 -33.27
CA ALA A 116 1.92 35.54 -33.28
C ALA A 116 2.20 34.28 -34.13
N ARG A 117 1.75 33.13 -33.68
CA ARG A 117 1.91 31.84 -34.40
C ARG A 117 0.57 31.11 -34.46
N ARG A 118 0.29 30.53 -35.60
CA ARG A 118 -0.79 29.56 -35.74
C ARG A 118 -0.22 28.17 -35.61
N ILE A 119 -0.81 27.34 -34.77
CA ILE A 119 -0.40 25.97 -34.53
C ILE A 119 -1.60 25.03 -34.59
N VAL A 120 -1.35 23.77 -34.87
CA VAL A 120 -2.33 22.71 -34.75
C VAL A 120 -2.02 21.84 -33.54
N LEU A 121 -2.85 21.91 -32.51
CA LEU A 121 -2.80 20.97 -31.39
C LEU A 121 -3.63 19.73 -31.76
N THR A 122 -3.03 18.55 -31.70
CA THR A 122 -3.72 17.28 -32.00
C THR A 122 -3.75 16.39 -30.78
N VAL A 123 -4.92 15.85 -30.46
CA VAL A 123 -5.13 14.84 -29.41
C VAL A 123 -5.56 13.54 -30.06
N ARG A 124 -4.87 12.46 -29.75
CA ARG A 124 -5.19 11.10 -30.21
C ARG A 124 -5.69 10.26 -29.04
N LEU A 125 -6.82 9.56 -29.22
CA LEU A 125 -7.43 8.69 -28.22
C LEU A 125 -7.77 7.32 -28.83
N GLY A 126 -7.31 6.24 -28.17
CA GLY A 126 -7.65 4.86 -28.49
C GLY A 126 -8.15 4.11 -27.25
N SER A 127 -8.95 3.07 -27.47
CA SER A 127 -9.49 2.20 -26.43
C SER A 127 -9.43 0.74 -26.85
N ASP A 128 -9.26 -0.19 -25.88
CA ASP A 128 -9.23 -1.64 -26.17
C ASP A 128 -9.88 -2.52 -25.09
N GLY A 129 -10.17 -1.98 -23.91
CA GLY A 129 -10.82 -2.73 -22.83
C GLY A 129 -9.97 -3.86 -22.22
N ALA A 130 -8.65 -3.91 -22.44
CA ALA A 130 -7.76 -4.93 -21.89
C ALA A 130 -7.88 -5.05 -20.37
N SER A 131 -7.78 -6.27 -19.82
CA SER A 131 -7.81 -6.46 -18.37
C SER A 131 -6.47 -6.11 -17.73
N MET A 132 -6.50 -5.58 -16.50
CA MET A 132 -5.29 -5.33 -15.73
C MET A 132 -4.46 -6.61 -15.52
N ALA A 133 -5.12 -7.74 -15.35
CA ALA A 133 -4.44 -9.04 -15.19
C ALA A 133 -3.63 -9.42 -16.46
N SER A 134 -4.21 -9.25 -17.67
CA SER A 134 -3.47 -9.47 -18.92
C SER A 134 -2.28 -8.54 -19.06
N ILE A 135 -2.47 -7.26 -18.72
CA ILE A 135 -1.40 -6.26 -18.76
C ILE A 135 -0.27 -6.60 -17.78
N LYS A 136 -0.61 -7.00 -16.56
CA LYS A 136 0.37 -7.44 -15.54
C LYS A 136 1.21 -8.62 -16.06
N SER A 137 0.60 -9.55 -16.77
CA SER A 137 1.28 -10.71 -17.35
C SER A 137 2.01 -10.39 -18.67
N GLY A 138 2.02 -9.11 -19.12
CA GLY A 138 2.73 -8.69 -20.32
C GLY A 138 1.97 -8.93 -21.64
N TYR A 139 0.67 -9.24 -21.56
CA TYR A 139 -0.18 -9.40 -22.75
C TYR A 139 -0.92 -8.10 -23.03
N PHE A 140 -0.50 -7.39 -24.10
CA PHE A 140 -1.04 -6.08 -24.47
C PHE A 140 -2.01 -6.12 -25.63
N ASP A 141 -2.12 -7.24 -26.33
CA ASP A 141 -2.89 -7.39 -27.57
C ASP A 141 -4.37 -7.65 -27.28
N ALA A 142 -5.10 -6.59 -26.98
CA ALA A 142 -6.55 -6.61 -26.93
C ALA A 142 -7.13 -5.96 -28.21
N PRO A 143 -8.29 -6.42 -28.70
CA PRO A 143 -8.94 -5.84 -29.86
C PRO A 143 -9.27 -4.36 -29.63
N ALA A 144 -8.85 -3.49 -30.52
CA ALA A 144 -9.15 -2.07 -30.44
C ALA A 144 -10.66 -1.81 -30.60
N ILE A 145 -11.19 -0.87 -29.81
CA ILE A 145 -12.59 -0.46 -29.83
C ILE A 145 -12.71 0.80 -30.69
N ALA A 146 -13.44 0.69 -31.81
CA ALA A 146 -13.64 1.82 -32.70
C ALA A 146 -14.49 2.92 -32.05
N PRO A 147 -14.09 4.21 -32.15
CA PRO A 147 -14.86 5.32 -31.66
C PRO A 147 -16.09 5.61 -32.54
N SER A 148 -17.18 6.04 -31.93
CA SER A 148 -18.29 6.71 -32.61
C SER A 148 -18.23 8.21 -32.34
N ILE A 149 -18.17 9.02 -33.39
CA ILE A 149 -18.12 10.47 -33.27
C ILE A 149 -19.51 10.97 -32.85
N LYS A 150 -19.56 11.81 -31.82
CA LYS A 150 -20.77 12.53 -31.40
C LYS A 150 -20.70 13.97 -31.90
N GLU A 151 -21.84 14.47 -32.36
CA GLU A 151 -21.93 15.78 -33.03
C GLU A 151 -21.18 16.88 -32.27
N GLY A 152 -20.14 17.40 -32.94
CA GLY A 152 -19.48 18.68 -32.68
C GLY A 152 -18.50 18.76 -31.50
N LYS A 153 -18.37 17.77 -30.58
CA LYS A 153 -17.54 17.97 -29.38
C LYS A 153 -16.83 16.74 -28.78
N GLY A 154 -17.03 15.55 -29.36
CA GLY A 154 -16.42 14.39 -28.72
C GLY A 154 -16.65 13.05 -29.40
N ALA A 155 -16.34 11.99 -28.70
CA ALA A 155 -16.50 10.61 -29.15
C ALA A 155 -16.97 9.69 -28.05
N GLN A 156 -17.52 8.55 -28.44
CA GLN A 156 -17.95 7.48 -27.54
C GLN A 156 -17.32 6.17 -27.99
N PHE A 157 -16.90 5.36 -27.01
CA PHE A 157 -16.42 3.99 -27.21
C PHE A 157 -17.33 3.07 -26.41
N THR A 158 -17.76 1.94 -26.97
CA THR A 158 -18.63 0.99 -26.30
C THR A 158 -17.90 -0.32 -26.09
N ALA A 159 -17.70 -0.68 -24.82
CA ALA A 159 -17.11 -1.94 -24.37
C ALA A 159 -18.16 -2.77 -23.61
N ASP A 160 -17.84 -4.06 -23.35
CA ASP A 160 -18.75 -4.95 -22.62
C ASP A 160 -19.09 -4.48 -21.21
N TRP A 161 -18.13 -3.88 -20.51
CA TRP A 161 -18.23 -3.46 -19.11
C TRP A 161 -18.60 -2.01 -18.94
N HIS A 162 -18.17 -1.14 -19.88
CA HIS A 162 -18.32 0.30 -19.79
C HIS A 162 -18.68 0.92 -21.13
N GLU A 163 -19.34 2.07 -21.07
CA GLU A 163 -19.36 3.07 -22.14
C GLU A 163 -18.38 4.17 -21.77
N TYR A 164 -17.50 4.52 -22.69
CA TYR A 164 -16.53 5.61 -22.51
C TYR A 164 -16.94 6.81 -23.36
N ALA A 165 -16.85 8.00 -22.76
CA ALA A 165 -17.11 9.25 -23.47
C ALA A 165 -15.92 10.20 -23.33
N ALA A 166 -15.47 10.77 -24.44
CA ALA A 166 -14.49 11.85 -24.50
C ALA A 166 -15.19 13.14 -24.93
N VAL A 167 -15.03 14.20 -24.15
CA VAL A 167 -15.60 15.53 -24.43
C VAL A 167 -14.48 16.56 -24.37
N PHE A 168 -14.35 17.42 -25.39
CA PHE A 168 -13.36 18.49 -25.46
C PHE A 168 -13.98 19.86 -25.20
N ASP A 169 -13.22 20.74 -24.57
CA ASP A 169 -13.56 22.15 -24.35
C ASP A 169 -12.31 23.04 -24.57
N PRO A 170 -12.28 23.90 -25.61
CA PRO A 170 -13.29 24.02 -26.69
C PRO A 170 -13.45 22.73 -27.49
N GLY A 171 -14.54 22.61 -28.24
CA GLY A 171 -14.68 21.52 -29.21
C GLY A 171 -13.62 21.59 -30.30
N PRO A 172 -13.20 20.46 -30.89
CA PRO A 172 -12.19 20.42 -31.92
C PRO A 172 -12.68 21.05 -33.22
N ASP A 173 -11.76 21.69 -33.98
CA ASP A 173 -12.03 22.22 -35.31
C ASP A 173 -12.17 21.08 -36.35
N HIS A 174 -11.41 20.00 -36.14
CA HIS A 174 -11.47 18.82 -37.02
C HIS A 174 -11.44 17.53 -36.18
N VAL A 175 -12.29 16.58 -36.59
CA VAL A 175 -12.35 15.24 -35.98
C VAL A 175 -12.27 14.20 -37.08
N ALA A 176 -11.38 13.24 -36.93
CA ALA A 176 -11.22 12.09 -37.81
C ALA A 176 -11.08 10.80 -37.01
N VAL A 177 -11.28 9.67 -37.67
CA VAL A 177 -10.98 8.33 -37.14
C VAL A 177 -9.89 7.73 -38.03
N ASP A 178 -8.74 7.42 -37.40
CA ASP A 178 -7.60 6.77 -38.06
C ASP A 178 -7.52 5.33 -37.52
N GLY A 179 -8.02 4.35 -38.27
CA GLY A 179 -8.21 2.99 -37.80
C GLY A 179 -9.24 2.93 -36.66
N ALA A 180 -8.80 2.63 -35.44
CA ALA A 180 -9.61 2.64 -34.22
C ALA A 180 -9.28 3.82 -33.30
N VAL A 181 -8.54 4.80 -33.76
CA VAL A 181 -8.07 5.95 -32.98
C VAL A 181 -8.86 7.21 -33.36
N LEU A 182 -9.40 7.89 -32.40
CA LEU A 182 -9.95 9.23 -32.58
C LEU A 182 -8.81 10.25 -32.72
N VAL A 183 -8.86 11.10 -33.72
CA VAL A 183 -7.93 12.22 -33.90
C VAL A 183 -8.73 13.52 -33.86
N ALA A 184 -8.51 14.31 -32.82
CA ALA A 184 -9.14 15.62 -32.61
C ALA A 184 -8.07 16.71 -32.78
N SER A 185 -8.29 17.68 -33.69
CA SER A 185 -7.36 18.75 -33.97
C SER A 185 -7.98 20.13 -33.69
N PHE A 186 -7.15 21.02 -33.14
CA PHE A 186 -7.51 22.37 -32.74
C PHE A 186 -6.58 23.38 -33.37
N ASP A 187 -7.13 24.31 -34.12
CA ASP A 187 -6.42 25.43 -34.74
C ASP A 187 -6.27 26.55 -33.73
N LEU A 188 -5.07 26.73 -33.16
CA LEU A 188 -4.81 27.70 -32.12
C LEU A 188 -3.98 28.89 -32.62
N ASP A 189 -4.52 30.10 -32.43
CA ASP A 189 -3.80 31.36 -32.67
C ASP A 189 -3.06 31.79 -31.41
N LEU A 190 -1.78 31.48 -31.30
CA LEU A 190 -0.92 31.87 -30.17
C LEU A 190 -0.41 33.29 -30.38
N LYS A 191 -0.98 34.24 -29.67
CA LYS A 191 -0.48 35.64 -29.60
C LYS A 191 0.80 35.70 -28.77
N PRO A 192 1.68 36.68 -29.01
CA PRO A 192 2.86 36.90 -28.19
C PRO A 192 2.53 36.97 -26.68
N GLN A 193 3.29 36.26 -25.88
CA GLN A 193 3.14 36.21 -24.42
C GLN A 193 1.73 35.81 -23.93
N LYS A 194 0.99 35.02 -24.72
CA LYS A 194 -0.34 34.50 -24.39
C LYS A 194 -0.35 32.98 -24.40
N GLU A 195 -1.40 32.45 -23.82
CA GLU A 195 -1.69 31.01 -23.78
C GLU A 195 -2.99 30.67 -24.48
N ALA A 196 -3.07 29.43 -24.93
CA ALA A 196 -4.28 28.78 -25.39
C ALA A 196 -4.42 27.42 -24.70
N SER A 197 -5.62 27.00 -24.40
CA SER A 197 -5.86 25.75 -23.68
C SER A 197 -6.95 24.92 -24.32
N VAL A 198 -6.79 23.60 -24.21
CA VAL A 198 -7.79 22.60 -24.58
C VAL A 198 -7.99 21.66 -23.38
N GLY A 199 -9.23 21.53 -22.95
CA GLY A 199 -9.64 20.56 -21.92
C GLY A 199 -10.14 19.28 -22.55
N LEU A 200 -9.84 18.14 -21.91
CA LEU A 200 -10.44 16.83 -22.19
C LEU A 200 -11.08 16.32 -20.89
N THR A 201 -12.34 15.95 -20.98
CA THR A 201 -13.02 15.14 -19.95
C THR A 201 -13.29 13.77 -20.55
N PHE A 202 -12.70 12.73 -19.93
CA PHE A 202 -12.93 11.34 -20.28
C PHE A 202 -13.65 10.64 -19.15
N THR A 203 -14.81 10.02 -19.44
CA THR A 203 -15.65 9.36 -18.45
C THR A 203 -15.98 7.94 -18.86
N ALA A 204 -16.05 7.05 -17.88
CA ALA A 204 -16.53 5.69 -18.04
C ALA A 204 -17.85 5.53 -17.29
N THR A 205 -18.89 5.12 -17.99
CA THR A 205 -20.18 4.76 -17.41
C THR A 205 -20.28 3.25 -17.34
N ARG A 206 -20.51 2.71 -16.15
CA ARG A 206 -20.60 1.26 -15.94
C ARG A 206 -21.88 0.70 -16.56
N ARG A 207 -21.73 -0.45 -17.20
CA ARG A 207 -22.83 -1.31 -17.66
C ARG A 207 -23.09 -2.48 -16.73
N ARG A 208 -22.20 -2.74 -15.78
CA ARG A 208 -22.27 -3.81 -14.76
C ARG A 208 -21.91 -3.23 -13.39
N ALA A 209 -22.42 -3.86 -12.33
CA ALA A 209 -22.09 -3.49 -10.95
C ALA A 209 -20.58 -3.70 -10.67
N SER A 210 -20.01 -2.88 -9.82
CA SER A 210 -18.63 -3.01 -9.32
C SER A 210 -18.65 -3.55 -7.89
N GLU A 211 -17.58 -4.26 -7.50
CA GLU A 211 -17.37 -4.70 -6.13
C GLU A 211 -17.00 -3.55 -5.20
N PHE A 212 -16.32 -2.52 -5.72
CA PHE A 212 -15.87 -1.38 -4.93
C PHE A 212 -15.96 -0.10 -5.75
N ASP A 213 -16.31 1.01 -5.06
CA ASP A 213 -16.35 2.33 -5.63
C ASP A 213 -15.23 3.22 -5.10
N ALA A 214 -14.87 4.27 -5.84
CA ALA A 214 -14.05 5.33 -5.30
C ALA A 214 -14.76 6.01 -4.13
N ASN A 215 -14.01 6.48 -3.15
CA ASN A 215 -14.58 7.26 -2.06
C ASN A 215 -14.99 8.64 -2.59
N PRO A 216 -16.29 8.99 -2.62
CA PRO A 216 -16.75 10.27 -3.13
C PRO A 216 -16.25 11.42 -2.24
N GLY A 217 -15.04 11.90 -2.54
CA GLY A 217 -14.49 13.12 -1.96
C GLY A 217 -13.73 13.00 -0.64
N GLY A 218 -13.41 11.80 -0.14
CA GLY A 218 -12.57 11.63 1.06
C GLY A 218 -13.14 12.22 2.35
N GLN A 219 -14.43 12.55 2.38
CA GLN A 219 -15.10 13.19 3.53
C GLN A 219 -15.22 12.29 4.76
N LEU A 220 -15.09 10.98 4.57
CA LEU A 220 -15.18 10.00 5.65
C LEU A 220 -13.87 9.89 6.45
N LEU A 221 -12.74 10.36 5.89
CA LEU A 221 -11.43 10.37 6.55
C LEU A 221 -11.01 11.80 6.86
N ARG A 222 -10.92 12.13 8.14
CA ARG A 222 -10.57 13.48 8.62
C ARG A 222 -9.05 13.70 8.67
N TRP A 223 -8.36 13.51 7.54
CA TRP A 223 -6.90 13.65 7.43
C TRP A 223 -6.43 14.99 6.87
N ASP A 224 -7.35 15.92 6.53
CA ASP A 224 -6.99 17.25 5.98
C ASP A 224 -6.23 18.13 6.96
N ASP A 225 -6.40 17.86 8.24
CA ASP A 225 -5.79 18.62 9.33
C ASP A 225 -4.56 17.92 9.93
N VAL A 226 -4.07 16.85 9.30
CA VAL A 226 -2.81 16.18 9.69
C VAL A 226 -1.64 16.92 9.07
N HIS A 227 -0.87 17.60 9.91
CA HIS A 227 0.32 18.33 9.48
C HIS A 227 1.50 18.01 10.39
N VAL A 228 2.66 17.78 9.78
CA VAL A 228 3.92 17.55 10.49
C VAL A 228 4.96 18.52 9.96
N THR A 229 5.56 19.29 10.86
CA THR A 229 6.73 20.12 10.58
C THR A 229 7.84 19.72 11.54
N GLY A 230 9.08 19.74 11.12
CA GLY A 230 10.17 19.33 11.99
C GLY A 230 11.54 19.77 11.51
N ALA A 231 12.54 19.54 12.35
CA ALA A 231 13.94 19.88 12.07
C ALA A 231 14.52 18.99 10.96
N ASP A 232 14.06 17.72 10.83
CA ASP A 232 14.39 16.91 9.66
C ASP A 232 13.51 17.32 8.48
N PRO A 233 14.09 17.91 7.42
CA PRO A 233 13.33 18.47 6.30
C PRO A 233 12.59 17.41 5.47
N ARG A 234 12.91 16.13 5.64
CA ARG A 234 12.29 15.01 4.89
C ARG A 234 10.96 14.56 5.50
N LEU A 235 10.80 14.73 6.83
CA LEU A 235 9.66 14.15 7.56
C LEU A 235 8.32 14.73 7.10
N GLY A 236 8.19 16.05 7.07
CA GLY A 236 6.95 16.73 6.67
C GLY A 236 6.49 16.37 5.25
N PRO A 237 7.35 16.52 4.22
CA PRO A 237 7.03 16.09 2.85
C PRO A 237 6.65 14.62 2.74
N THR A 238 7.35 13.71 3.45
CA THR A 238 7.04 12.27 3.44
C THR A 238 5.65 11.98 4.01
N VAL A 239 5.31 12.58 5.16
CA VAL A 239 3.98 12.39 5.76
C VAL A 239 2.88 12.97 4.87
N SER A 240 3.06 14.17 4.33
CA SER A 240 2.09 14.82 3.46
C SER A 240 1.84 14.03 2.16
N ALA A 241 2.89 13.59 1.49
CA ALA A 241 2.79 12.77 0.28
C ALA A 241 2.11 11.42 0.57
N SER A 242 2.48 10.78 1.68
CA SER A 242 1.92 9.50 2.11
C SER A 242 0.42 9.58 2.42
N ILE A 243 -0.04 10.62 3.10
CA ILE A 243 -1.48 10.86 3.36
C ILE A 243 -2.23 11.08 2.04
N THR A 244 -1.64 11.83 1.11
CA THR A 244 -2.24 12.06 -0.21
C THR A 244 -2.35 10.76 -1.01
N ASP A 245 -1.32 9.93 -1.00
CA ASP A 245 -1.31 8.62 -1.64
C ASP A 245 -2.31 7.65 -0.99
N LEU A 246 -2.37 7.59 0.35
CA LEU A 246 -3.38 6.81 1.07
C LEU A 246 -4.80 7.19 0.66
N ARG A 247 -5.12 8.49 0.62
CA ARG A 247 -6.43 8.99 0.19
C ARG A 247 -6.79 8.55 -1.23
N SER A 248 -5.80 8.50 -2.11
CA SER A 248 -6.03 8.09 -3.50
C SER A 248 -6.36 6.60 -3.64
N LEU A 249 -5.98 5.77 -2.66
CA LEU A 249 -6.26 4.34 -2.60
C LEU A 249 -7.55 3.98 -1.85
N VAL A 250 -8.22 4.98 -1.25
CA VAL A 250 -9.45 4.72 -0.47
C VAL A 250 -10.60 4.38 -1.40
N MET A 251 -11.27 3.30 -1.05
CA MET A 251 -12.49 2.80 -1.71
C MET A 251 -13.58 2.55 -0.68
N THR A 252 -14.82 2.48 -1.16
CA THR A 252 -16.01 2.14 -0.37
C THR A 252 -16.62 0.83 -0.86
N ASP A 253 -17.22 0.09 0.06
CA ASP A 253 -18.08 -1.04 -0.28
C ASP A 253 -19.43 -0.53 -0.80
N PRO A 254 -19.89 -0.89 -2.01
CA PRO A 254 -21.18 -0.41 -2.53
C PRO A 254 -22.39 -0.80 -1.68
N THR A 255 -22.26 -1.87 -0.87
CA THR A 255 -23.32 -2.33 0.03
C THR A 255 -23.37 -1.56 1.36
N ALA A 256 -22.32 -0.79 1.67
CA ALA A 256 -22.15 0.00 2.89
C ALA A 256 -21.18 1.16 2.61
N SER A 257 -21.66 2.19 1.95
CA SER A 257 -20.84 3.31 1.44
C SER A 257 -20.16 4.15 2.54
N GLU A 258 -20.57 3.99 3.79
CA GLU A 258 -19.90 4.57 4.96
C GLU A 258 -18.65 3.80 5.40
N ASP A 259 -18.47 2.57 4.94
CA ASP A 259 -17.32 1.75 5.27
C ASP A 259 -16.23 1.92 4.20
N VAL A 260 -15.15 2.59 4.60
CA VAL A 260 -14.00 2.85 3.76
C VAL A 260 -12.87 1.88 4.09
N PHE A 261 -12.09 1.51 3.08
CA PHE A 261 -10.86 0.75 3.23
C PHE A 261 -9.82 1.24 2.22
N ALA A 262 -8.54 1.01 2.47
CA ALA A 262 -7.49 1.27 1.50
C ALA A 262 -7.28 0.04 0.63
N GLY A 263 -7.35 0.19 -0.69
CA GLY A 263 -6.88 -0.81 -1.64
C GLY A 263 -5.38 -1.05 -1.44
N ALA A 264 -4.90 -2.28 -1.69
CA ALA A 264 -3.52 -2.61 -1.36
C ALA A 264 -2.53 -1.77 -2.13
N GLY A 265 -2.58 -1.76 -3.47
CA GLY A 265 -1.63 -0.96 -4.23
C GLY A 265 -1.91 -0.88 -5.72
N THR A 266 -1.54 0.25 -6.30
CA THR A 266 -1.73 0.56 -7.71
C THR A 266 -0.47 0.24 -8.53
N PRO A 267 -0.62 -0.37 -9.72
CA PRO A 267 -1.86 -0.75 -10.39
C PRO A 267 -2.30 -2.20 -10.12
N TRP A 268 -1.43 -3.07 -9.60
CA TRP A 268 -1.61 -4.53 -9.63
C TRP A 268 -2.59 -5.07 -8.59
N TYR A 269 -2.73 -4.37 -7.47
CA TYR A 269 -3.43 -4.84 -6.27
C TYR A 269 -4.47 -3.82 -5.78
N LEU A 270 -5.11 -3.09 -6.72
CA LEU A 270 -6.07 -2.04 -6.39
C LEU A 270 -7.44 -2.62 -6.01
N THR A 271 -7.46 -3.33 -4.89
CA THR A 271 -8.64 -4.01 -4.35
C THR A 271 -8.51 -4.22 -2.83
N LEU A 272 -9.54 -4.80 -2.20
CA LEU A 272 -9.50 -5.17 -0.77
C LEU A 272 -8.62 -6.40 -0.57
N PHE A 273 -7.49 -6.19 0.09
CA PHE A 273 -6.63 -7.26 0.61
C PHE A 273 -6.80 -7.39 2.12
N GLY A 274 -6.83 -8.61 2.64
CA GLY A 274 -6.92 -8.84 4.07
C GLY A 274 -5.71 -8.23 4.80
N ARG A 275 -4.51 -8.68 4.47
CA ARG A 275 -3.28 -8.27 5.15
C ARG A 275 -2.93 -6.80 4.94
N ASP A 276 -2.91 -6.34 3.67
CA ASP A 276 -2.46 -5.00 3.31
C ASP A 276 -3.35 -3.92 3.89
N SER A 277 -4.68 -4.07 3.70
CA SER A 277 -5.66 -3.12 4.21
C SER A 277 -5.68 -3.09 5.74
N LEU A 278 -5.47 -4.26 6.40
CA LEU A 278 -5.37 -4.34 7.86
C LEU A 278 -4.13 -3.62 8.40
N TRP A 279 -2.95 -3.83 7.79
CA TRP A 279 -1.74 -3.13 8.20
C TRP A 279 -1.80 -1.64 7.90
N ALA A 280 -2.32 -1.23 6.73
CA ALA A 280 -2.51 0.18 6.42
C ALA A 280 -3.40 0.87 7.46
N ALA A 281 -4.53 0.24 7.81
CA ALA A 281 -5.44 0.75 8.83
C ALA A 281 -4.81 0.77 10.23
N ARG A 282 -4.03 -0.26 10.60
CA ARG A 282 -3.37 -0.36 11.90
C ARG A 282 -2.28 0.71 12.09
N LEU A 283 -1.44 0.91 11.08
CA LEU A 283 -0.38 1.93 11.12
C LEU A 283 -0.93 3.36 11.13
N THR A 284 -2.14 3.59 10.63
CA THR A 284 -2.79 4.91 10.59
C THR A 284 -3.69 5.20 11.79
N LEU A 285 -3.81 4.32 12.77
CA LEU A 285 -4.61 4.56 13.99
C LEU A 285 -4.29 5.89 14.70
N PRO A 286 -3.02 6.35 14.76
CA PRO A 286 -2.71 7.66 15.34
C PRO A 286 -3.39 8.86 14.67
N ILE A 287 -3.86 8.72 13.43
CA ILE A 287 -4.56 9.78 12.70
C ILE A 287 -6.07 9.51 12.54
N GLY A 288 -6.60 8.47 13.20
CA GLY A 288 -8.03 8.19 13.33
C GLY A 288 -8.41 6.73 13.14
N THR A 289 -9.57 6.36 13.66
CA THR A 289 -10.11 4.98 13.64
C THR A 289 -11.07 4.72 12.48
N ASP A 290 -11.40 5.72 11.65
CA ASP A 290 -12.40 5.59 10.58
C ASP A 290 -12.00 4.55 9.52
N LEU A 291 -10.71 4.55 9.10
CA LEU A 291 -10.19 3.56 8.16
C LEU A 291 -10.22 2.14 8.76
N ALA A 292 -9.87 2.01 10.05
CA ALA A 292 -9.91 0.74 10.76
C ALA A 292 -11.35 0.19 10.86
N ARG A 293 -12.33 1.05 11.21
CA ARG A 293 -13.75 0.69 11.26
C ARG A 293 -14.23 0.11 9.94
N GLY A 294 -14.04 0.85 8.84
CA GLY A 294 -14.50 0.42 7.53
C GLY A 294 -13.79 -0.84 7.03
N THR A 295 -12.48 -0.96 7.25
CA THR A 295 -11.70 -2.16 6.91
C THR A 295 -12.19 -3.38 7.67
N LEU A 296 -12.38 -3.27 8.98
CA LEU A 296 -12.88 -4.35 9.85
C LEU A 296 -14.25 -4.84 9.40
N ARG A 297 -15.19 -3.93 9.13
CA ARG A 297 -16.55 -4.26 8.68
C ARG A 297 -16.57 -4.87 7.28
N SER A 298 -15.80 -4.30 6.34
CA SER A 298 -15.72 -4.80 4.96
C SER A 298 -15.18 -6.22 4.89
N LEU A 299 -14.20 -6.55 5.72
CA LEU A 299 -13.65 -7.91 5.84
C LEU A 299 -14.58 -8.85 6.60
N ALA A 300 -15.26 -8.38 7.68
CA ALA A 300 -16.21 -9.18 8.44
C ALA A 300 -17.41 -9.63 7.60
N ARG A 301 -17.93 -8.77 6.71
CA ARG A 301 -18.99 -9.15 5.75
C ARG A 301 -18.59 -10.28 4.80
N ARG A 302 -17.29 -10.47 4.61
CA ARG A 302 -16.70 -11.49 3.74
C ARG A 302 -15.99 -12.60 4.52
N GLN A 303 -16.20 -12.67 5.85
CA GLN A 303 -15.64 -13.73 6.67
C GLN A 303 -16.15 -15.09 6.23
N GLY A 304 -15.28 -16.09 6.16
CA GLY A 304 -15.65 -17.45 5.75
C GLY A 304 -16.70 -18.08 6.66
N THR A 305 -17.65 -18.78 6.05
CA THR A 305 -18.77 -19.43 6.75
C THR A 305 -18.86 -20.93 6.49
N ARG A 306 -18.08 -21.42 5.54
CA ARG A 306 -18.08 -22.83 5.08
C ARG A 306 -16.67 -23.28 4.71
N TYR A 307 -16.50 -24.58 4.54
CA TYR A 307 -15.26 -25.11 3.97
C TYR A 307 -15.35 -25.10 2.44
N GLY A 308 -14.40 -24.42 1.81
CA GLY A 308 -14.32 -24.25 0.37
C GLY A 308 -12.93 -24.59 -0.16
N ALA A 309 -12.76 -25.80 -0.72
CA ALA A 309 -11.45 -26.23 -1.21
C ALA A 309 -10.90 -25.31 -2.32
N ALA A 310 -11.71 -24.78 -3.23
CA ALA A 310 -11.26 -23.91 -4.31
C ALA A 310 -10.83 -22.52 -3.82
N SER A 311 -11.54 -21.94 -2.85
CA SER A 311 -11.28 -20.62 -2.27
C SER A 311 -10.35 -20.64 -1.07
N ALA A 312 -9.97 -21.81 -0.55
CA ALA A 312 -9.31 -21.98 0.76
C ALA A 312 -10.12 -21.37 1.93
N GLU A 313 -11.45 -21.28 1.78
CA GLU A 313 -12.39 -20.79 2.78
C GLU A 313 -12.53 -21.79 3.93
N ALA A 314 -12.59 -21.28 5.14
CA ALA A 314 -12.97 -22.02 6.33
C ALA A 314 -13.81 -21.10 7.24
N PRO A 315 -14.72 -21.64 8.09
CA PRO A 315 -15.52 -20.87 9.01
C PRO A 315 -14.64 -19.98 9.90
N GLY A 316 -14.95 -18.68 9.98
CA GLY A 316 -14.20 -17.71 10.78
C GLY A 316 -12.96 -17.10 10.12
N LYS A 317 -12.52 -17.62 9.00
CA LYS A 317 -11.32 -17.14 8.30
C LYS A 317 -11.57 -15.82 7.58
N ILE A 318 -10.64 -14.87 7.67
CA ILE A 318 -10.67 -13.60 6.93
C ILE A 318 -10.05 -13.82 5.54
N PRO A 319 -10.62 -13.23 4.46
CA PRO A 319 -10.10 -13.41 3.10
C PRO A 319 -8.70 -12.80 2.93
N HIS A 320 -7.94 -13.38 1.99
CA HIS A 320 -6.67 -12.83 1.52
C HIS A 320 -6.91 -11.65 0.59
N GLU A 321 -7.73 -11.86 -0.43
CA GLU A 321 -7.98 -10.87 -1.48
C GLU A 321 -9.37 -11.01 -2.07
N VAL A 322 -9.92 -9.88 -2.55
CA VAL A 322 -11.25 -9.82 -3.16
C VAL A 322 -11.13 -9.11 -4.50
N TYR A 323 -11.25 -9.84 -5.59
CA TYR A 323 -11.24 -9.32 -6.95
C TYR A 323 -12.64 -9.22 -7.53
N ARG A 324 -12.82 -8.32 -8.50
CA ARG A 324 -14.08 -8.18 -9.27
C ARG A 324 -14.38 -9.39 -10.12
N LEU A 325 -13.35 -10.10 -10.55
CA LEU A 325 -13.43 -11.32 -11.36
C LEU A 325 -12.40 -12.32 -10.85
N PRO A 326 -12.61 -13.64 -11.09
CA PRO A 326 -11.58 -14.62 -10.83
C PRO A 326 -10.26 -14.24 -11.51
N LEU A 327 -9.16 -14.34 -10.78
CA LEU A 327 -7.82 -14.12 -11.33
C LEU A 327 -7.36 -15.41 -12.00
N ILE A 328 -7.15 -15.36 -13.31
CA ILE A 328 -6.61 -16.49 -14.08
C ILE A 328 -5.30 -16.04 -14.70
N ASP A 329 -4.22 -16.68 -14.30
CA ASP A 329 -2.91 -16.51 -14.91
C ASP A 329 -2.69 -17.61 -15.95
N PRO A 330 -2.63 -17.29 -17.25
CA PRO A 330 -2.49 -18.30 -18.29
C PRO A 330 -1.12 -18.98 -18.31
N GLU A 331 -0.08 -18.34 -17.75
CA GLU A 331 1.29 -18.86 -17.78
C GLU A 331 1.52 -19.87 -16.64
N THR A 332 1.17 -19.47 -15.42
CA THR A 332 1.31 -20.34 -14.23
C THR A 332 0.13 -21.29 -14.05
N ARG A 333 -0.95 -21.13 -14.81
CA ARG A 333 -2.25 -21.81 -14.63
C ARG A 333 -2.88 -21.57 -13.26
N MET A 334 -2.40 -20.55 -12.53
CA MET A 334 -3.01 -20.14 -11.29
C MET A 334 -4.44 -19.66 -11.54
N SER A 335 -5.39 -20.13 -10.77
CA SER A 335 -6.80 -19.75 -10.85
C SER A 335 -7.33 -19.49 -9.44
N LEU A 336 -7.51 -18.21 -9.11
CA LEU A 336 -8.05 -17.78 -7.83
C LEU A 336 -9.50 -17.31 -8.03
N PRO A 337 -10.44 -17.74 -7.18
CA PRO A 337 -11.81 -17.22 -7.20
C PRO A 337 -11.84 -15.74 -6.79
N SER A 338 -12.95 -15.04 -7.08
CA SER A 338 -13.11 -13.61 -6.75
C SER A 338 -12.92 -13.30 -5.27
N VAL A 339 -13.29 -14.21 -4.37
CA VAL A 339 -12.97 -14.12 -2.95
C VAL A 339 -12.07 -15.32 -2.60
N TYR A 340 -10.83 -15.02 -2.26
CA TYR A 340 -9.81 -16.02 -1.96
C TYR A 340 -9.33 -15.90 -0.51
N TYR A 341 -9.23 -17.04 0.19
CA TYR A 341 -8.88 -17.11 1.61
C TYR A 341 -7.51 -17.76 1.87
N GLY A 342 -6.68 -17.91 0.86
CA GLY A 342 -5.35 -18.51 0.99
C GLY A 342 -4.36 -17.61 1.71
N THR A 343 -4.60 -17.37 2.99
CA THR A 343 -3.76 -16.58 3.90
C THR A 343 -3.78 -17.20 5.29
N VAL A 344 -2.66 -17.10 6.03
CA VAL A 344 -2.53 -17.63 7.39
C VAL A 344 -2.47 -16.51 8.44
N ASP A 345 -2.25 -15.27 8.03
CA ASP A 345 -2.00 -14.11 8.89
C ASP A 345 -3.20 -13.14 9.00
N ALA A 346 -4.00 -12.98 7.94
CA ALA A 346 -5.06 -11.97 7.89
C ALA A 346 -6.09 -12.09 9.03
N THR A 347 -6.45 -13.31 9.45
CA THR A 347 -7.42 -13.51 10.53
C THR A 347 -6.89 -13.02 11.88
N ALA A 348 -5.63 -13.32 12.20
CA ALA A 348 -4.99 -12.80 13.40
C ALA A 348 -4.83 -11.28 13.34
N LEU A 349 -4.41 -10.73 12.19
CA LEU A 349 -4.28 -9.28 11.99
C LEU A 349 -5.61 -8.53 12.12
N TRP A 350 -6.73 -9.15 11.69
CA TRP A 350 -8.07 -8.58 11.87
C TRP A 350 -8.43 -8.44 13.36
N VAL A 351 -8.14 -9.46 14.16
CA VAL A 351 -8.37 -9.41 15.63
C VAL A 351 -7.49 -8.33 16.27
N LEU A 352 -6.21 -8.24 15.87
CA LEU A 352 -5.29 -7.22 16.36
C LEU A 352 -5.76 -5.81 16.01
N LEU A 353 -6.22 -5.59 14.77
CA LEU A 353 -6.74 -4.28 14.38
C LEU A 353 -7.99 -3.89 15.18
N LEU A 354 -8.91 -4.84 15.43
CA LEU A 354 -10.11 -4.56 16.25
C LEU A 354 -9.74 -4.14 17.66
N HIS A 355 -8.80 -4.85 18.31
CA HIS A 355 -8.33 -4.51 19.66
C HIS A 355 -7.62 -3.16 19.67
N ASP A 356 -6.68 -2.93 18.77
CA ASP A 356 -5.91 -1.68 18.74
C ASP A 356 -6.83 -0.48 18.41
N ALA A 357 -7.78 -0.64 17.49
CA ALA A 357 -8.77 0.40 17.19
C ALA A 357 -9.66 0.72 18.41
N TRP A 358 -10.07 -0.31 19.19
CA TRP A 358 -10.77 -0.11 20.46
C TRP A 358 -9.91 0.68 21.43
N ARG A 359 -8.65 0.33 21.60
CA ARG A 359 -7.70 1.06 22.48
C ARG A 359 -7.50 2.51 22.02
N TRP A 360 -7.56 2.81 20.71
CA TRP A 360 -7.51 4.16 20.15
C TRP A 360 -8.85 4.92 20.22
N GLY A 361 -9.93 4.27 20.67
CA GLY A 361 -11.24 4.89 20.89
C GLY A 361 -12.25 4.66 19.78
N LEU A 362 -12.15 3.53 19.07
CA LEU A 362 -13.28 3.04 18.26
C LEU A 362 -14.49 2.86 19.18
N GLU A 363 -15.65 3.39 18.78
CA GLU A 363 -16.82 3.50 19.62
C GLU A 363 -17.40 2.13 20.01
N PHE A 364 -18.01 2.06 21.21
CA PHE A 364 -18.60 0.84 21.73
C PHE A 364 -19.56 0.13 20.78
N PRO A 365 -20.48 0.82 20.07
CA PRO A 365 -21.39 0.17 19.12
C PRO A 365 -20.64 -0.52 17.97
N ASP A 366 -19.57 0.10 17.46
CA ASP A 366 -18.78 -0.43 16.35
C ASP A 366 -18.05 -1.72 16.75
N VAL A 367 -17.47 -1.75 17.96
CA VAL A 367 -16.82 -2.96 18.50
C VAL A 367 -17.86 -4.04 18.79
N HIS A 368 -19.00 -3.68 19.39
CA HIS A 368 -20.06 -4.62 19.77
C HIS A 368 -20.64 -5.36 18.55
N GLU A 369 -20.82 -4.69 17.43
CA GLU A 369 -21.26 -5.28 16.17
C GLU A 369 -20.29 -6.38 15.68
N LEU A 370 -18.99 -6.22 15.93
CA LEU A 370 -17.94 -7.12 15.47
C LEU A 370 -17.64 -8.29 16.42
N LEU A 371 -18.32 -8.41 17.57
CA LEU A 371 -18.10 -9.50 18.52
C LEU A 371 -18.47 -10.88 17.97
N GLY A 372 -19.47 -10.96 17.10
CA GLY A 372 -19.82 -12.20 16.39
C GLY A 372 -18.69 -12.69 15.48
N PRO A 373 -18.24 -11.86 14.52
CA PRO A 373 -17.04 -12.11 13.72
C PRO A 373 -15.78 -12.41 14.54
N LEU A 374 -15.57 -11.72 15.66
CA LEU A 374 -14.45 -11.97 16.56
C LEU A 374 -14.47 -13.41 17.12
N ARG A 375 -15.62 -13.87 17.63
CA ARG A 375 -15.75 -15.27 18.12
C ARG A 375 -15.44 -16.28 17.03
N ALA A 376 -15.92 -16.05 15.79
CA ALA A 376 -15.65 -16.91 14.67
C ALA A 376 -14.15 -16.94 14.30
N ALA A 377 -13.49 -15.76 14.29
CA ALA A 377 -12.06 -15.66 14.03
C ALA A 377 -11.22 -16.39 15.11
N VAL A 378 -11.55 -16.21 16.38
CA VAL A 378 -10.89 -16.92 17.50
C VAL A 378 -11.13 -18.42 17.40
N GLY A 379 -12.36 -18.85 17.05
CA GLY A 379 -12.66 -20.25 16.80
C GLY A 379 -11.77 -20.86 15.73
N TRP A 380 -11.61 -20.17 14.59
CA TRP A 380 -10.71 -20.62 13.52
C TRP A 380 -9.25 -20.70 13.99
N LEU A 381 -8.75 -19.69 14.72
CA LEU A 381 -7.38 -19.67 15.24
C LEU A 381 -7.08 -20.84 16.22
N LEU A 382 -8.07 -21.24 17.02
CA LEU A 382 -7.91 -22.31 18.02
C LEU A 382 -8.12 -23.72 17.46
N THR A 383 -8.69 -23.86 16.27
CA THR A 383 -9.08 -25.18 15.69
C THR A 383 -8.50 -25.38 14.30
N ASP A 384 -9.12 -24.78 13.28
CA ASP A 384 -8.82 -25.08 11.88
C ASP A 384 -7.43 -24.61 11.42
N ALA A 385 -6.90 -23.55 12.06
CA ALA A 385 -5.57 -23.05 11.75
C ALA A 385 -4.45 -23.96 12.26
N MET A 386 -4.74 -24.81 13.26
CA MET A 386 -3.78 -25.70 13.92
C MET A 386 -4.19 -27.19 13.74
N PRO A 387 -4.22 -27.71 12.51
CA PRO A 387 -4.80 -29.03 12.23
C PRO A 387 -3.98 -30.20 12.76
N ASP A 388 -2.68 -29.99 13.03
CA ASP A 388 -1.74 -31.02 13.40
C ASP A 388 -1.53 -31.12 14.93
N PRO A 389 -1.12 -32.29 15.45
CA PRO A 389 -0.85 -32.48 16.88
C PRO A 389 0.26 -31.57 17.45
N ASP A 390 1.15 -31.04 16.62
CA ASP A 390 2.18 -30.08 17.05
C ASP A 390 1.57 -28.71 17.41
N GLY A 391 0.33 -28.45 16.96
CA GLY A 391 -0.47 -27.26 17.31
C GLY A 391 0.18 -25.96 16.89
N LEU A 392 0.85 -25.95 15.73
CA LEU A 392 1.32 -24.78 15.04
C LEU A 392 0.33 -24.35 13.95
N LEU A 393 0.17 -23.06 13.78
CA LEU A 393 -0.58 -22.49 12.65
C LEU A 393 0.13 -22.85 11.35
N LYS A 394 -0.54 -23.53 10.44
CA LYS A 394 0.05 -23.98 9.18
C LYS A 394 -0.83 -23.65 7.99
N TYR A 395 -0.19 -23.42 6.88
CA TYR A 395 -0.85 -23.47 5.58
C TYR A 395 -0.31 -24.64 4.76
N HIS A 396 -1.16 -25.14 3.93
CA HIS A 396 -0.85 -26.26 3.06
C HIS A 396 -1.37 -25.94 1.66
N ASP A 397 -0.50 -25.98 0.68
CA ASP A 397 -0.94 -25.96 -0.71
C ASP A 397 -1.15 -27.40 -1.19
N HIS A 398 -2.42 -27.75 -1.41
CA HIS A 398 -2.82 -29.03 -1.98
C HIS A 398 -2.96 -28.97 -3.52
N SER A 399 -2.75 -27.82 -4.14
CA SER A 399 -2.95 -27.65 -5.58
C SER A 399 -1.85 -26.80 -6.22
N SER A 400 -1.33 -27.23 -7.35
CA SER A 400 -0.41 -26.47 -8.21
C SER A 400 -1.01 -25.17 -8.80
N HIS A 401 -2.21 -24.78 -8.38
CA HIS A 401 -2.97 -23.67 -8.95
C HIS A 401 -3.23 -22.52 -7.98
N ARG A 402 -2.51 -22.47 -6.83
CA ARG A 402 -2.66 -21.46 -5.77
C ARG A 402 -1.34 -20.82 -5.42
N LEU A 403 -1.36 -19.83 -4.50
CA LEU A 403 -0.16 -19.24 -3.93
C LEU A 403 0.65 -20.31 -3.17
N SER A 404 1.92 -20.45 -3.51
CA SER A 404 2.83 -21.43 -2.88
C SER A 404 3.08 -21.10 -1.40
N ASN A 405 3.12 -19.82 -1.06
CA ASN A 405 3.21 -19.32 0.30
C ASN A 405 1.98 -18.46 0.63
N GLN A 406 1.49 -18.53 1.88
CA GLN A 406 0.24 -17.90 2.31
C GLN A 406 0.45 -16.93 3.50
N GLY A 407 1.66 -16.43 3.70
CA GLY A 407 2.00 -15.32 4.58
C GLY A 407 2.31 -14.06 3.80
N TRP A 408 2.86 -13.03 4.45
CA TRP A 408 3.17 -11.78 3.79
C TRP A 408 4.28 -11.91 2.72
N LYS A 409 5.22 -12.84 2.91
CA LYS A 409 6.20 -13.23 1.88
C LYS A 409 5.61 -14.38 1.05
N ASP A 410 4.73 -14.05 0.12
CA ASP A 410 3.90 -15.02 -0.61
C ASP A 410 4.51 -15.52 -1.94
N SER A 411 5.66 -14.99 -2.38
CA SER A 411 6.36 -15.51 -3.55
C SER A 411 6.88 -16.94 -3.31
N GLY A 412 6.88 -17.77 -4.34
CA GLY A 412 7.20 -19.20 -4.24
C GLY A 412 8.62 -19.51 -3.76
N ASP A 413 9.50 -18.52 -3.82
CA ASP A 413 10.91 -18.64 -3.43
C ASP A 413 11.25 -17.95 -2.10
N ALA A 414 10.24 -17.46 -1.35
CA ALA A 414 10.45 -16.59 -0.20
C ALA A 414 10.97 -17.30 1.05
N ILE A 415 10.52 -18.53 1.31
CA ILE A 415 10.82 -19.25 2.56
C ILE A 415 11.97 -20.22 2.32
N ARG A 416 13.16 -19.82 2.81
CA ARG A 416 14.41 -20.51 2.50
C ARG A 416 15.21 -20.89 3.74
N PHE A 417 15.85 -22.05 3.66
CA PHE A 417 16.93 -22.40 4.57
C PHE A 417 18.17 -21.53 4.35
N ARG A 418 19.09 -21.53 5.31
CA ARG A 418 20.33 -20.75 5.23
C ARG A 418 21.21 -21.11 4.00
N ASP A 419 21.15 -22.35 3.56
CA ASP A 419 21.85 -22.84 2.36
C ASP A 419 21.19 -22.42 1.03
N GLY A 420 20.02 -21.78 1.09
CA GLY A 420 19.26 -21.32 -0.07
C GLY A 420 18.22 -22.31 -0.59
N SER A 421 18.15 -23.52 -0.03
CA SER A 421 17.07 -24.47 -0.39
C SER A 421 15.71 -23.93 0.06
N ILE A 422 14.67 -24.21 -0.74
CA ILE A 422 13.29 -23.71 -0.49
C ILE A 422 12.57 -24.69 0.45
N ALA A 423 11.87 -24.13 1.43
CA ALA A 423 11.03 -24.93 2.32
C ALA A 423 9.80 -25.50 1.60
N THR A 424 9.41 -26.71 1.97
CA THR A 424 8.23 -27.38 1.41
C THR A 424 7.15 -27.51 2.48
N GLY A 425 5.88 -27.41 2.04
CA GLY A 425 4.71 -27.43 2.94
C GLY A 425 4.39 -28.80 3.55
N PRO A 426 3.53 -28.82 4.60
CA PRO A 426 2.88 -27.66 5.23
C PRO A 426 3.86 -26.79 6.01
N ILE A 427 3.71 -25.46 5.90
CA ILE A 427 4.65 -24.50 6.48
C ILE A 427 3.99 -23.76 7.64
N ALA A 428 4.71 -23.66 8.78
CA ALA A 428 4.35 -22.81 9.92
C ALA A 428 5.27 -21.60 9.95
N LEU A 429 4.80 -20.43 9.52
CA LEU A 429 5.56 -19.18 9.51
C LEU A 429 5.70 -18.60 10.92
N LEU A 430 6.88 -18.08 11.25
CA LEU A 430 7.18 -17.47 12.54
C LEU A 430 6.22 -16.31 12.88
N GLU A 431 6.10 -15.35 11.97
CA GLU A 431 5.28 -14.14 12.19
C GLU A 431 3.79 -14.47 12.34
N ALA A 432 3.28 -15.45 11.59
CA ALA A 432 1.88 -15.87 11.72
C ALA A 432 1.58 -16.47 13.09
N GLN A 433 2.53 -17.25 13.65
CA GLN A 433 2.42 -17.73 15.02
C GLN A 433 2.39 -16.58 16.03
N ALA A 434 3.30 -15.61 15.87
CA ALA A 434 3.40 -14.46 16.78
C ALA A 434 2.15 -13.58 16.74
N TYR A 435 1.60 -13.33 15.53
CA TYR A 435 0.32 -12.63 15.38
C TYR A 435 -0.83 -13.38 16.05
N ALA A 436 -0.87 -14.70 15.94
CA ALA A 436 -1.91 -15.50 16.60
C ALA A 436 -1.81 -15.44 18.14
N VAL A 437 -0.59 -15.44 18.70
CA VAL A 437 -0.40 -15.22 20.15
C VAL A 437 -0.96 -13.88 20.59
N ALA A 438 -0.57 -12.80 19.91
CA ALA A 438 -1.04 -11.46 20.23
C ALA A 438 -2.56 -11.32 20.01
N ALA A 439 -3.09 -11.88 18.91
CA ALA A 439 -4.52 -11.85 18.59
C ALA A 439 -5.38 -12.58 19.64
N LEU A 440 -4.94 -13.74 20.09
CA LEU A 440 -5.66 -14.50 21.12
C LEU A 440 -5.63 -13.77 22.48
N ALA A 441 -4.51 -13.13 22.85
CA ALA A 441 -4.42 -12.29 24.03
C ALA A 441 -5.36 -11.08 23.91
N SER A 442 -5.32 -10.36 22.79
CA SER A 442 -6.19 -9.22 22.49
C SER A 442 -7.68 -9.59 22.46
N ALA A 443 -8.01 -10.78 21.94
CA ALA A 443 -9.39 -11.28 21.95
C ALA A 443 -9.88 -11.57 23.38
N ALA A 444 -9.03 -12.09 24.25
CA ALA A 444 -9.37 -12.31 25.64
C ALA A 444 -9.72 -11.00 26.37
N ASP A 445 -8.93 -9.93 26.12
CA ASP A 445 -9.22 -8.61 26.69
C ASP A 445 -10.55 -8.03 26.17
N LEU A 446 -10.83 -8.18 24.86
CA LEU A 446 -12.12 -7.77 24.29
C LEU A 446 -13.28 -8.60 24.87
N PHE A 447 -13.14 -9.92 25.00
CA PHE A 447 -14.19 -10.76 25.60
C PHE A 447 -14.51 -10.36 27.03
N GLU A 448 -13.51 -10.04 27.84
CA GLU A 448 -13.71 -9.56 29.21
C GLU A 448 -14.37 -8.18 29.24
N ALA A 449 -13.85 -7.23 28.44
CA ALA A 449 -14.37 -5.86 28.40
C ALA A 449 -15.85 -5.80 27.96
N PHE A 450 -16.27 -6.72 27.08
CA PHE A 450 -17.63 -6.77 26.55
C PHE A 450 -18.50 -7.88 27.19
N GLY A 451 -18.04 -8.54 28.25
CA GLY A 451 -18.78 -9.55 28.97
C GLY A 451 -19.09 -10.81 28.16
N CYS A 452 -18.19 -11.18 27.24
CA CYS A 452 -18.33 -12.35 26.40
C CYS A 452 -17.62 -13.58 26.99
N GLU A 453 -18.16 -14.76 26.72
CA GLU A 453 -17.47 -16.01 27.00
C GLU A 453 -16.30 -16.24 26.04
N GLY A 454 -15.27 -17.02 26.47
CA GLY A 454 -14.14 -17.42 25.64
C GLY A 454 -12.79 -16.83 26.04
N ALA A 455 -12.75 -15.85 26.95
CA ALA A 455 -11.51 -15.19 27.37
C ALA A 455 -10.44 -16.16 27.89
N THR A 456 -10.83 -17.11 28.77
CA THR A 456 -9.89 -18.12 29.31
C THR A 456 -9.31 -18.99 28.22
N GLY A 457 -10.15 -19.54 27.31
CA GLY A 457 -9.68 -20.39 26.21
C GLY A 457 -8.73 -19.63 25.25
N ALA A 458 -8.99 -18.35 24.98
CA ALA A 458 -8.11 -17.53 24.17
C ALA A 458 -6.75 -17.31 24.87
N ARG A 459 -6.71 -17.01 26.18
CA ARG A 459 -5.45 -16.87 26.96
C ARG A 459 -4.65 -18.17 27.01
N ASP A 460 -5.32 -19.30 27.24
CA ASP A 460 -4.65 -20.60 27.27
C ASP A 460 -4.06 -20.96 25.90
N GLY A 461 -4.79 -20.68 24.81
CA GLY A 461 -4.30 -20.80 23.46
C GLY A 461 -3.08 -19.94 23.18
N ALA A 462 -3.11 -18.65 23.57
CA ALA A 462 -1.99 -17.74 23.46
C ALA A 462 -0.76 -18.23 24.23
N ALA A 463 -0.94 -18.67 25.48
CA ALA A 463 0.15 -19.18 26.33
C ALA A 463 0.78 -20.45 25.73
N THR A 464 -0.06 -21.38 25.26
CA THR A 464 0.38 -22.62 24.63
C THR A 464 1.19 -22.36 23.37
N LEU A 465 0.68 -21.52 22.48
CA LEU A 465 1.37 -21.18 21.21
C LEU A 465 2.66 -20.41 21.45
N ARG A 466 2.67 -19.48 22.41
CA ARG A 466 3.90 -18.75 22.84
C ARG A 466 5.00 -19.74 23.26
N GLN A 467 4.68 -20.73 24.07
CA GLN A 467 5.67 -21.72 24.47
C GLN A 467 6.21 -22.51 23.27
N LYS A 468 5.34 -22.93 22.34
CA LYS A 468 5.75 -23.64 21.13
C LYS A 468 6.68 -22.81 20.25
N ILE A 469 6.44 -21.51 20.11
CA ILE A 469 7.36 -20.61 19.38
C ILE A 469 8.73 -20.64 20.03
N ARG A 470 8.79 -20.49 21.34
CA ARG A 470 10.07 -20.48 22.09
C ARG A 470 10.81 -21.81 22.00
N ASP A 471 10.10 -22.93 21.93
CA ASP A 471 10.69 -24.27 21.84
C ASP A 471 11.15 -24.63 20.42
N ARG A 472 10.51 -24.10 19.37
CA ARG A 472 10.64 -24.61 18.01
C ARG A 472 11.32 -23.66 17.03
N PHE A 473 11.39 -22.34 17.28
CA PHE A 473 11.83 -21.38 16.27
C PHE A 473 13.22 -20.80 16.51
N TRP A 474 13.90 -21.12 17.61
CA TRP A 474 15.24 -20.63 17.90
C TRP A 474 16.33 -21.42 17.17
N VAL A 475 17.11 -20.70 16.35
CA VAL A 475 18.37 -21.17 15.79
C VAL A 475 19.50 -20.79 16.75
N ARG A 476 20.25 -21.81 17.19
CA ARG A 476 21.40 -21.63 18.09
C ARG A 476 22.59 -22.30 17.45
N ARG A 477 23.50 -21.51 16.89
CA ARG A 477 24.71 -21.97 16.23
C ARG A 477 25.87 -21.07 16.62
N ASP A 478 26.93 -21.64 17.13
CA ASP A 478 28.14 -20.92 17.57
C ASP A 478 27.75 -19.74 18.51
N GLU A 479 28.09 -18.51 18.16
CA GLU A 479 27.73 -17.29 18.88
C GLU A 479 26.37 -16.68 18.41
N ALA A 480 25.77 -17.21 17.34
CA ALA A 480 24.54 -16.69 16.77
C ALA A 480 23.29 -17.30 17.43
N CYS A 481 22.39 -16.44 17.91
CA CYS A 481 21.10 -16.81 18.45
C CYS A 481 20.03 -15.93 17.81
N TYR A 482 19.11 -16.53 17.03
CA TYR A 482 18.06 -15.81 16.31
C TYR A 482 16.86 -16.71 16.03
N LEU A 483 15.74 -16.11 15.59
CA LEU A 483 14.54 -16.86 15.22
C LEU A 483 14.60 -17.23 13.72
N GLY A 484 14.41 -18.51 13.41
CA GLY A 484 14.25 -19.00 12.05
C GLY A 484 12.94 -18.55 11.43
N MET A 485 12.84 -18.60 10.11
CA MET A 485 11.69 -18.06 9.36
C MET A 485 10.41 -18.90 9.53
N ALA A 486 10.54 -20.22 9.63
CA ALA A 486 9.39 -21.14 9.63
C ALA A 486 9.79 -22.54 10.14
N VAL A 487 8.78 -23.38 10.38
CA VAL A 487 8.95 -24.83 10.47
C VAL A 487 8.37 -25.44 9.19
N ALA A 488 9.19 -26.18 8.45
CA ALA A 488 8.84 -26.84 7.19
C ALA A 488 8.00 -28.11 7.40
N GLY A 489 7.45 -28.65 6.33
CA GLY A 489 6.56 -29.83 6.36
C GLY A 489 7.22 -31.12 6.87
N ASP A 490 8.54 -31.23 6.73
CA ASP A 490 9.34 -32.33 7.29
C ASP A 490 9.74 -32.10 8.78
N GLY A 491 9.25 -31.02 9.39
CA GLY A 491 9.50 -30.66 10.79
C GLY A 491 10.83 -29.92 11.04
N ARG A 492 11.67 -29.69 10.01
CA ARG A 492 12.90 -28.92 10.15
C ARG A 492 12.62 -27.45 10.34
N LEU A 493 13.42 -26.80 11.20
CA LEU A 493 13.43 -25.35 11.34
C LEU A 493 14.10 -24.72 10.10
N VAL A 494 13.40 -23.83 9.42
CA VAL A 494 13.92 -23.04 8.31
C VAL A 494 14.81 -21.92 8.89
N ASP A 495 16.09 -22.17 8.87
CA ASP A 495 17.13 -21.41 9.57
C ASP A 495 17.66 -20.20 8.78
N GLY A 496 16.99 -19.78 7.72
CA GLY A 496 17.32 -18.56 7.00
C GLY A 496 17.19 -17.32 7.91
N ILE A 497 18.12 -16.36 7.77
CA ILE A 497 18.03 -15.08 8.46
C ILE A 497 17.19 -14.14 7.61
N GLY A 498 16.02 -13.73 8.12
CA GLY A 498 15.10 -12.84 7.43
C GLY A 498 14.41 -11.84 8.36
N SER A 499 13.80 -10.83 7.77
CA SER A 499 13.04 -9.80 8.50
C SER A 499 11.82 -10.32 9.28
N ASN A 500 11.40 -11.56 9.03
CA ASN A 500 10.28 -12.21 9.73
C ASN A 500 10.35 -12.06 11.26
N MET A 501 11.55 -12.07 11.85
CA MET A 501 11.72 -11.90 13.29
C MET A 501 11.37 -10.50 13.77
N GLY A 502 11.36 -9.48 12.92
CA GLY A 502 10.91 -8.14 13.23
C GLY A 502 9.42 -8.07 13.56
N HIS A 503 8.63 -8.94 12.95
CA HIS A 503 7.19 -9.05 13.19
C HIS A 503 6.81 -9.77 14.50
N VAL A 504 7.77 -10.34 15.21
CA VAL A 504 7.56 -10.96 16.53
C VAL A 504 7.63 -9.91 17.66
N LEU A 505 8.31 -8.80 17.39
CA LEU A 505 8.42 -7.70 18.36
C LEU A 505 7.05 -7.08 18.64
N GLY A 506 6.81 -6.72 19.90
CA GLY A 506 5.54 -6.15 20.36
C GLY A 506 4.38 -7.15 20.46
N THR A 507 4.60 -8.45 20.21
CA THR A 507 3.55 -9.49 20.27
C THR A 507 3.45 -10.19 21.63
N GLY A 508 4.34 -9.85 22.57
CA GLY A 508 4.41 -10.48 23.89
C GLY A 508 4.95 -11.93 23.88
N VAL A 509 5.59 -12.35 22.78
CA VAL A 509 6.19 -13.69 22.67
C VAL A 509 7.54 -13.75 23.39
N LEU A 510 8.35 -12.70 23.29
CA LEU A 510 9.75 -12.69 23.69
C LEU A 510 9.95 -12.19 25.11
N SER A 511 10.94 -12.74 25.83
CA SER A 511 11.49 -12.17 27.04
C SER A 511 12.50 -11.06 26.71
N PRO A 512 12.85 -10.16 27.65
CA PRO A 512 13.82 -9.08 27.41
C PRO A 512 15.18 -9.54 26.84
N GLY A 513 15.68 -10.70 27.27
CA GLY A 513 16.92 -11.28 26.74
C GLY A 513 16.76 -11.78 25.29
N GLU A 514 15.61 -12.36 24.95
CA GLU A 514 15.28 -12.80 23.60
C GLU A 514 15.07 -11.62 22.65
N VAL A 515 14.44 -10.54 23.12
CA VAL A 515 14.33 -9.26 22.40
C VAL A 515 15.73 -8.72 22.03
N ALA A 516 16.67 -8.75 22.97
CA ALA A 516 18.04 -8.28 22.70
C ALA A 516 18.73 -9.10 21.58
N ALA A 517 18.54 -10.43 21.56
CA ALA A 517 19.10 -11.30 20.54
C ALA A 517 18.48 -11.03 19.15
N VAL A 518 17.13 -10.88 19.07
CA VAL A 518 16.43 -10.53 17.84
C VAL A 518 16.86 -9.15 17.33
N CYS A 519 16.95 -8.17 18.23
CA CYS A 519 17.40 -6.82 17.91
C CYS A 519 18.78 -6.80 17.29
N ALA A 520 19.75 -7.53 17.87
CA ALA A 520 21.13 -7.62 17.37
C ALA A 520 21.19 -8.17 15.93
N GLN A 521 20.29 -9.08 15.56
CA GLN A 521 20.21 -9.59 14.19
C GLN A 521 19.55 -8.57 13.23
N LEU A 522 18.45 -7.94 13.63
CA LEU A 522 17.72 -6.97 12.81
C LEU A 522 18.55 -5.72 12.52
N THR A 523 19.36 -5.26 13.48
CA THR A 523 20.26 -4.11 13.32
C THR A 523 21.66 -4.49 12.83
N GLY A 524 21.91 -5.78 12.64
CA GLY A 524 23.18 -6.30 12.14
C GLY A 524 23.34 -6.12 10.62
N PRO A 525 24.58 -6.22 10.10
CA PRO A 525 24.90 -5.91 8.70
C PRO A 525 24.29 -6.88 7.67
N GLU A 526 23.83 -8.05 8.10
CA GLU A 526 23.13 -8.96 7.19
C GLU A 526 21.76 -8.43 6.78
N LEU A 527 21.01 -7.85 7.71
CA LEU A 527 19.65 -7.38 7.47
C LEU A 527 19.56 -5.87 7.30
N LEU A 528 20.25 -5.09 8.17
CA LEU A 528 20.11 -3.63 8.11
C LEU A 528 20.96 -3.05 6.96
N ASP A 529 20.26 -2.34 6.07
CA ASP A 529 20.82 -1.53 4.99
C ASP A 529 20.66 -0.04 5.36
N PRO A 530 21.44 0.89 4.80
CA PRO A 530 21.22 2.32 4.98
C PRO A 530 19.80 2.82 4.64
N TYR A 531 18.98 2.03 3.96
CA TYR A 531 17.63 2.41 3.48
C TYR A 531 16.50 1.52 4.00
N GLY A 532 16.77 0.60 4.93
CA GLY A 532 15.76 -0.24 5.57
C GLY A 532 16.25 -1.65 5.90
N VAL A 533 15.34 -2.52 6.32
CA VAL A 533 15.61 -3.92 6.66
C VAL A 533 15.38 -4.80 5.44
N ARG A 534 16.39 -5.61 5.08
CA ARG A 534 16.27 -6.58 3.97
C ARG A 534 15.38 -7.74 4.35
N THR A 535 14.56 -8.19 3.40
CA THR A 535 13.69 -9.36 3.59
C THR A 535 14.45 -10.65 3.84
N LEU A 536 15.67 -10.77 3.29
CA LEU A 536 16.58 -11.90 3.48
C LEU A 536 18.01 -11.36 3.69
N GLY A 537 18.73 -11.92 4.63
CA GLY A 537 20.11 -11.50 4.96
C GLY A 537 21.11 -11.86 3.87
N VAL A 538 22.10 -10.99 3.66
CA VAL A 538 23.11 -11.10 2.58
C VAL A 538 23.93 -12.40 2.62
N GLY A 539 24.05 -13.04 3.77
CA GLY A 539 24.76 -14.30 3.93
C GLY A 539 23.94 -15.55 3.65
N ASN A 540 22.66 -15.43 3.26
CA ASN A 540 21.85 -16.59 2.90
C ASN A 540 22.05 -17.00 1.45
N GLY A 541 22.00 -18.31 1.19
CA GLY A 541 21.86 -18.80 -0.17
C GLY A 541 20.56 -18.29 -0.80
N GLY A 542 20.62 -17.91 -2.08
CA GLY A 542 19.47 -17.34 -2.79
C GLY A 542 19.18 -15.88 -2.48
N PHE A 543 20.06 -15.18 -1.73
CA PHE A 543 19.97 -13.73 -1.57
C PHE A 543 19.99 -13.04 -2.93
N ASN A 544 19.00 -12.19 -3.17
CA ASN A 544 18.90 -11.38 -4.36
C ASN A 544 18.32 -9.99 -3.97
N PRO A 545 19.12 -8.92 -4.03
CA PRO A 545 18.71 -7.59 -3.60
C PRO A 545 17.56 -7.00 -4.45
N ILE A 546 17.30 -7.56 -5.63
CA ILE A 546 16.16 -7.22 -6.49
C ILE A 546 15.14 -8.38 -6.60
N GLY A 547 15.21 -9.37 -5.71
CA GLY A 547 14.20 -10.41 -5.59
C GLY A 547 13.03 -9.94 -4.73
N TYR A 548 11.81 -10.29 -5.09
CA TYR A 548 10.59 -9.74 -4.48
C TYR A 548 10.57 -9.90 -2.95
N HIS A 549 10.91 -11.11 -2.42
CA HIS A 549 11.02 -11.37 -0.98
C HIS A 549 12.37 -11.96 -0.56
N THR A 550 13.40 -11.90 -1.40
CA THR A 550 14.66 -12.61 -1.19
C THR A 550 15.87 -11.68 -1.03
N GLY A 551 15.66 -10.46 -0.55
CA GLY A 551 16.74 -9.51 -0.27
C GLY A 551 16.40 -8.04 -0.55
N SER A 552 15.26 -7.75 -1.16
CA SER A 552 14.69 -6.41 -1.28
C SER A 552 14.31 -5.83 0.09
N ILE A 553 14.05 -4.54 0.13
CA ILE A 553 13.58 -3.80 1.31
C ILE A 553 12.12 -3.41 1.07
N TRP A 554 11.25 -3.83 1.99
CA TRP A 554 9.85 -3.45 1.98
C TRP A 554 9.62 -2.36 3.02
N THR A 555 8.95 -1.30 2.59
CA THR A 555 8.72 -0.12 3.42
C THR A 555 7.96 -0.46 4.69
N HIS A 556 6.86 -1.22 4.57
CA HIS A 556 6.03 -1.62 5.71
C HIS A 556 6.75 -2.57 6.68
N ASP A 557 7.53 -3.53 6.18
CA ASP A 557 8.30 -4.50 6.96
C ASP A 557 9.33 -3.79 7.87
N THR A 558 10.04 -2.80 7.28
CA THR A 558 10.95 -1.93 8.03
C THR A 558 10.21 -1.09 9.08
N ALA A 559 9.04 -0.53 8.73
CA ALA A 559 8.24 0.29 9.65
C ALA A 559 7.68 -0.55 10.81
N ILE A 560 7.16 -1.75 10.54
CA ILE A 560 6.67 -2.69 11.57
C ILE A 560 7.81 -3.07 12.52
N THR A 561 8.99 -3.37 11.98
CA THR A 561 10.19 -3.65 12.78
C THR A 561 10.54 -2.47 13.70
N ALA A 562 10.52 -1.23 13.18
CA ALA A 562 10.82 -0.05 13.98
C ALA A 562 9.80 0.19 15.10
N VAL A 563 8.50 0.05 14.79
CA VAL A 563 7.41 0.15 15.80
C VAL A 563 7.54 -0.95 16.84
N GLY A 564 7.78 -2.20 16.42
CA GLY A 564 7.96 -3.32 17.33
C GLY A 564 9.15 -3.11 18.30
N LEU A 565 10.30 -2.64 17.79
CA LEU A 565 11.45 -2.27 18.63
C LEU A 565 11.10 -1.19 19.65
N SER A 566 10.32 -0.18 19.26
CA SER A 566 9.84 0.88 20.16
C SER A 566 8.92 0.31 21.24
N GLN A 567 8.04 -0.62 20.90
CA GLN A 567 7.14 -1.29 21.82
C GLN A 567 7.88 -2.15 22.87
N GLU A 568 8.99 -2.75 22.50
CA GLU A 568 9.86 -3.53 23.37
C GLU A 568 10.86 -2.67 24.17
N GLY A 569 10.73 -1.34 24.12
CA GLY A 569 11.63 -0.41 24.82
C GLY A 569 13.03 -0.28 24.20
N ARG A 570 13.26 -0.86 23.00
CA ARG A 570 14.53 -0.76 22.24
C ARG A 570 14.57 0.53 21.43
N VAL A 571 14.43 1.65 22.12
CA VAL A 571 14.16 2.98 21.52
C VAL A 571 15.28 3.41 20.56
N HIS A 572 16.54 3.20 20.89
CA HIS A 572 17.68 3.59 20.01
C HIS A 572 17.73 2.75 18.73
N ASP A 573 17.43 1.46 18.84
CA ASP A 573 17.39 0.56 17.69
C ASP A 573 16.18 0.89 16.81
N ALA A 574 15.04 1.21 17.40
CA ALA A 574 13.84 1.67 16.71
C ALA A 574 14.11 2.94 15.88
N VAL A 575 14.79 3.93 16.47
CA VAL A 575 15.17 5.17 15.79
C VAL A 575 16.18 4.90 14.67
N THR A 576 17.14 4.01 14.89
CA THR A 576 18.12 3.62 13.86
C THR A 576 17.40 3.05 12.64
N VAL A 577 16.50 2.08 12.82
CA VAL A 577 15.72 1.48 11.74
C VAL A 577 14.80 2.51 11.08
N ALA A 578 14.08 3.32 11.85
CA ALA A 578 13.19 4.35 11.31
C ALA A 578 13.92 5.40 10.46
N ARG A 579 15.14 5.80 10.87
CA ARG A 579 15.96 6.74 10.11
C ARG A 579 16.46 6.17 8.78
N THR A 580 16.72 4.86 8.69
CA THR A 580 17.08 4.24 7.39
C THR A 580 15.90 4.34 6.41
N LEU A 581 14.68 4.12 6.89
CA LEU A 581 13.50 4.29 6.06
C LEU A 581 13.33 5.74 5.59
N LEU A 582 13.46 6.72 6.49
CA LEU A 582 13.37 8.13 6.13
C LEU A 582 14.49 8.56 5.16
N ALA A 583 15.68 7.93 5.23
CA ALA A 583 16.78 8.18 4.30
C ALA A 583 16.45 7.76 2.85
N SER A 584 15.55 6.80 2.63
CA SER A 584 15.12 6.40 1.29
C SER A 584 14.12 7.37 0.64
N ALA A 585 13.46 8.24 1.42
CA ALA A 585 12.31 9.04 0.97
C ALA A 585 12.62 9.95 -0.22
N GLU A 586 13.77 10.67 -0.20
CA GLU A 586 14.17 11.57 -1.29
C GLU A 586 14.38 10.85 -2.62
N ALA A 587 14.86 9.61 -2.57
CA ALA A 587 15.10 8.82 -3.79
C ALA A 587 13.80 8.46 -4.53
N PHE A 588 12.67 8.56 -3.83
CA PHE A 588 11.34 8.24 -4.32
C PHE A 588 10.39 9.45 -4.27
N ASP A 589 10.90 10.68 -4.31
CA ASP A 589 10.11 11.91 -4.29
C ASP A 589 9.13 11.97 -3.10
N TYR A 590 9.55 11.45 -1.93
CA TYR A 590 8.76 11.31 -0.71
C TYR A 590 7.52 10.40 -0.84
N ARG A 591 7.43 9.60 -1.90
CA ARG A 591 6.38 8.63 -2.18
C ARG A 591 6.98 7.23 -2.23
N TRP A 592 6.96 6.53 -1.13
CA TRP A 592 7.56 5.19 -1.07
C TRP A 592 6.82 4.20 -1.97
N PRO A 593 7.57 3.43 -2.79
CA PRO A 593 7.02 2.28 -3.49
C PRO A 593 6.70 1.14 -2.50
N GLU A 594 6.04 0.11 -2.98
CA GLU A 594 5.82 -1.14 -2.25
C GLU A 594 7.13 -1.68 -1.67
N LEU A 595 8.15 -1.79 -2.51
CA LEU A 595 9.50 -2.23 -2.16
C LEU A 595 10.53 -1.56 -3.07
N HIS A 596 11.78 -1.63 -2.64
CA HIS A 596 12.93 -1.24 -3.44
C HIS A 596 14.09 -2.23 -3.26
N SER A 597 15.15 -2.10 -4.04
CA SER A 597 16.31 -2.96 -3.95
C SER A 597 16.96 -2.92 -2.56
N GLY A 598 17.41 -4.07 -2.07
CA GLY A 598 18.31 -4.21 -0.91
C GLY A 598 19.77 -3.88 -1.22
N ALA A 599 20.04 -3.19 -2.34
CA ALA A 599 21.34 -2.65 -2.72
C ALA A 599 21.19 -1.21 -3.20
N ALA A 600 22.22 -0.42 -3.01
CA ALA A 600 22.25 1.00 -3.36
C ALA A 600 23.39 1.31 -4.34
N THR A 601 23.23 2.37 -5.14
CA THR A 601 24.25 2.89 -6.04
C THR A 601 24.40 4.39 -5.82
N PHE A 602 25.64 4.86 -5.60
CA PHE A 602 25.94 6.27 -5.33
C PHE A 602 25.11 6.89 -4.19
N GLY A 603 24.88 6.12 -3.11
CA GLY A 603 24.11 6.59 -1.96
C GLY A 603 22.61 6.73 -2.21
N ARG A 604 22.05 6.03 -3.18
CA ARG A 604 20.61 6.00 -3.49
C ARG A 604 20.13 4.56 -3.63
N PRO A 605 18.97 4.19 -3.05
CA PRO A 605 18.39 2.88 -3.28
C PRO A 605 17.97 2.75 -4.75
N ALA A 606 18.19 1.59 -5.34
CA ALA A 606 17.69 1.29 -6.67
C ALA A 606 16.20 0.92 -6.59
N PRO A 607 15.35 1.31 -7.56
CA PRO A 607 13.96 0.90 -7.57
C PRO A 607 13.82 -0.61 -7.83
N TYR A 608 12.76 -1.24 -7.27
CA TYR A 608 12.29 -2.51 -7.76
C TYR A 608 11.40 -2.24 -8.99
N PRO A 609 11.64 -2.91 -10.14
CA PRO A 609 11.05 -2.48 -11.41
C PRO A 609 9.52 -2.44 -11.46
N ALA A 610 8.86 -3.42 -10.86
CA ALA A 610 7.42 -3.60 -10.93
C ALA A 610 6.67 -3.29 -9.61
N ALA A 611 7.32 -2.58 -8.68
CA ALA A 611 6.72 -2.18 -7.40
C ALA A 611 5.51 -1.27 -7.60
N CYS A 612 4.41 -1.56 -6.92
CA CYS A 612 3.26 -0.66 -6.84
C CYS A 612 3.65 0.68 -6.20
N ARG A 613 3.11 1.77 -6.75
CA ARG A 613 3.28 3.13 -6.20
C ARG A 613 2.10 4.00 -6.64
N PRO A 614 1.19 4.39 -5.71
CA PRO A 614 1.22 4.12 -4.27
C PRO A 614 0.91 2.67 -3.88
N GLN A 615 1.39 2.32 -2.67
CA GLN A 615 1.02 1.10 -1.94
C GLN A 615 0.56 1.51 -0.54
N SER A 616 -0.58 1.01 -0.07
CA SER A 616 -1.25 1.51 1.13
C SER A 616 -0.42 1.31 2.40
N TRP A 617 0.13 0.12 2.64
CA TRP A 617 0.97 -0.12 3.82
C TRP A 617 2.31 0.63 3.77
N SER A 618 2.85 0.88 2.55
CA SER A 618 4.06 1.70 2.40
C SER A 618 3.78 3.17 2.73
N ALA A 619 2.68 3.72 2.23
CA ALA A 619 2.25 5.06 2.57
C ALA A 619 1.90 5.19 4.07
N ALA A 620 1.21 4.21 4.66
CA ALA A 620 0.91 4.19 6.10
C ALA A 620 2.18 4.16 6.98
N SER A 621 3.30 3.67 6.46
CA SER A 621 4.58 3.64 7.17
C SER A 621 5.11 5.01 7.58
N ALA A 622 4.69 6.09 6.91
CA ALA A 622 5.04 7.45 7.34
C ALA A 622 4.42 7.81 8.70
N VAL A 623 3.21 7.31 9.00
CA VAL A 623 2.59 7.49 10.33
C VAL A 623 3.29 6.64 11.38
N ALA A 624 3.83 5.47 10.99
CA ALA A 624 4.63 4.65 11.89
C ALA A 624 5.92 5.36 12.36
N LEU A 625 6.55 6.22 11.53
CA LEU A 625 7.69 7.05 11.96
C LEU A 625 7.31 7.98 13.11
N LEU A 626 6.10 8.55 13.08
CA LEU A 626 5.58 9.40 14.15
C LEU A 626 5.32 8.58 15.41
N SER A 627 4.80 7.35 15.27
CA SER A 627 4.63 6.43 16.38
C SER A 627 5.95 6.06 17.04
N VAL A 628 7.02 5.87 16.28
CA VAL A 628 8.37 5.66 16.85
C VAL A 628 8.84 6.89 17.63
N ALA A 629 8.62 8.11 17.12
CA ALA A 629 9.06 9.34 17.79
C ALA A 629 8.32 9.62 19.10
N LEU A 630 7.00 9.37 19.11
CA LEU A 630 6.10 9.73 20.22
C LEU A 630 5.89 8.59 21.23
N GLY A 631 6.08 7.32 20.83
CA GLY A 631 5.82 6.14 21.66
C GLY A 631 4.40 6.09 22.23
N PRO A 632 3.32 6.22 21.42
CA PRO A 632 1.96 6.32 21.94
C PRO A 632 1.48 4.98 22.50
N ARG A 633 0.83 5.05 23.65
CA ARG A 633 0.13 3.95 24.35
C ARG A 633 -1.30 4.42 24.63
N PRO A 634 -2.25 4.16 23.71
CA PRO A 634 -3.63 4.61 23.89
C PRO A 634 -4.39 3.73 24.88
N ASP A 635 -5.18 4.32 25.73
CA ASP A 635 -6.13 3.66 26.61
C ASP A 635 -7.48 4.37 26.61
N ALA A 636 -8.34 4.00 25.67
CA ALA A 636 -9.68 4.58 25.58
C ALA A 636 -10.58 4.22 26.77
N THR A 637 -10.29 3.16 27.53
CA THR A 637 -11.08 2.74 28.69
C THR A 637 -10.95 3.75 29.83
N THR A 638 -9.76 4.30 30.02
CA THR A 638 -9.47 5.39 30.98
C THR A 638 -9.47 6.77 30.31
N ARG A 639 -9.66 6.83 28.98
CA ARG A 639 -9.54 8.03 28.15
C ARG A 639 -8.18 8.73 28.31
N THR A 640 -7.11 7.93 28.43
CA THR A 640 -5.74 8.43 28.62
C THR A 640 -4.86 8.02 27.43
N LEU A 641 -4.19 8.99 26.85
CA LEU A 641 -3.14 8.77 25.85
C LEU A 641 -1.78 8.95 26.55
N HIS A 642 -1.07 7.85 26.76
CA HIS A 642 0.29 7.89 27.26
C HIS A 642 1.25 8.07 26.10
N LEU A 643 2.22 8.99 26.27
CA LEU A 643 3.28 9.25 25.31
C LEU A 643 4.63 8.94 25.97
N HIS A 644 5.45 8.15 25.27
CA HIS A 644 6.81 7.78 25.67
C HIS A 644 7.80 8.28 24.62
N PRO A 645 8.02 9.62 24.53
CA PRO A 645 8.82 10.20 23.45
C PRO A 645 10.28 9.75 23.51
N VAL A 646 10.87 9.62 22.32
CA VAL A 646 12.30 9.35 22.21
C VAL A 646 13.10 10.54 22.69
N ARG A 647 14.15 10.29 23.47
CA ARG A 647 15.04 11.32 24.03
C ARG A 647 16.50 11.00 23.74
N PRO A 648 17.26 11.90 23.05
CA PRO A 648 16.79 13.11 22.35
C PRO A 648 15.85 12.77 21.20
N ALA A 649 15.07 13.76 20.75
CA ALA A 649 14.04 13.59 19.73
C ALA A 649 14.54 12.88 18.47
N ALA A 650 13.81 11.86 18.00
CA ALA A 650 14.22 10.97 16.89
C ALA A 650 14.59 11.72 15.59
N TYR A 651 13.84 12.79 15.28
CA TYR A 651 13.99 13.59 14.05
C TYR A 651 14.26 15.09 14.36
N GLY A 652 14.77 15.38 15.57
CA GLY A 652 14.88 16.73 16.09
C GLY A 652 13.54 17.32 16.53
N ALA A 653 13.50 18.64 16.80
CA ALA A 653 12.24 19.29 17.18
C ALA A 653 11.18 19.09 16.09
N MET A 654 9.94 18.81 16.50
CA MET A 654 8.83 18.62 15.57
C MET A 654 7.49 19.06 16.17
N ARG A 655 6.59 19.52 15.31
CA ARG A 655 5.20 19.79 15.61
C ARG A 655 4.32 18.82 14.86
N PHE A 656 3.43 18.15 15.58
CA PHE A 656 2.46 17.25 15.04
C PHE A 656 1.05 17.76 15.34
N GLU A 657 0.30 18.07 14.30
CA GLU A 657 -1.09 18.49 14.35
C GLU A 657 -1.96 17.40 13.72
N GLY A 658 -3.14 17.13 14.34
CA GLY A 658 -4.11 16.19 13.79
C GLY A 658 -3.96 14.74 14.24
N LEU A 659 -3.20 14.45 15.30
CA LEU A 659 -3.31 13.16 15.99
C LEU A 659 -4.74 13.00 16.51
N ARG A 660 -5.27 11.76 16.47
CA ARG A 660 -6.64 11.46 16.91
C ARG A 660 -6.64 10.44 18.05
N PHE A 661 -7.41 10.74 19.09
CA PHE A 661 -7.64 9.82 20.19
C PHE A 661 -9.07 9.99 20.72
N CYS A 662 -9.81 8.89 20.93
CA CYS A 662 -11.21 8.90 21.35
C CYS A 662 -12.08 9.85 20.47
N GLY A 663 -11.87 9.82 19.15
CA GLY A 663 -12.58 10.64 18.15
C GLY A 663 -12.20 12.12 18.13
N GLY A 664 -11.37 12.60 19.07
CA GLY A 664 -10.96 14.00 19.17
C GLY A 664 -9.54 14.26 18.66
N ARG A 665 -9.24 15.53 18.35
CA ARG A 665 -7.94 15.99 17.86
C ARG A 665 -6.99 16.30 19.01
N VAL A 666 -5.75 15.83 18.88
CA VAL A 666 -4.61 16.17 19.75
C VAL A 666 -3.51 16.81 18.92
N ASP A 667 -2.98 17.94 19.34
CA ASP A 667 -1.87 18.62 18.70
C ASP A 667 -0.70 18.73 19.71
N LEU A 668 0.51 18.47 19.25
CA LEU A 668 1.71 18.35 20.07
C LEU A 668 2.85 19.19 19.48
N ASP A 669 3.67 19.74 20.37
CA ASP A 669 4.94 20.36 20.04
C ASP A 669 6.05 19.66 20.82
N MET A 670 7.05 19.12 20.15
CA MET A 670 8.18 18.40 20.75
C MET A 670 9.48 19.12 20.43
N ASP A 671 10.23 19.44 21.44
CA ASP A 671 11.55 20.07 21.27
C ASP A 671 12.65 19.07 20.91
N ALA A 672 13.87 19.55 20.67
CA ALA A 672 15.01 18.70 20.28
C ALA A 672 15.45 17.73 21.41
N SER A 673 15.12 18.00 22.67
CA SER A 673 15.39 17.09 23.80
C SER A 673 14.39 15.94 23.89
N GLY A 674 13.22 16.07 23.20
CA GLY A 674 12.11 15.13 23.25
C GLY A 674 11.06 15.50 24.32
N ASP A 675 11.12 16.74 24.85
CA ASP A 675 10.06 17.24 25.73
C ASP A 675 8.85 17.66 24.91
N ILE A 676 7.66 17.23 25.35
CA ILE A 676 6.39 17.45 24.63
C ILE A 676 5.54 18.47 25.37
N VAL A 677 5.04 19.46 24.64
CA VAL A 677 3.96 20.36 25.05
C VAL A 677 2.69 19.97 24.31
N VAL A 678 1.63 19.68 25.06
CA VAL A 678 0.30 19.42 24.49
C VAL A 678 -0.36 20.75 24.18
N LEU A 679 -0.52 21.05 22.90
CA LEU A 679 -1.12 22.30 22.41
C LEU A 679 -2.65 22.22 22.41
N ARG A 680 -3.19 21.00 22.19
CA ARG A 680 -4.61 20.72 22.13
C ARG A 680 -4.91 19.28 22.55
N ALA A 681 -5.96 19.10 23.32
CA ALA A 681 -6.53 17.79 23.63
C ALA A 681 -8.07 17.88 23.68
N PRO A 682 -8.80 16.79 23.39
CA PRO A 682 -10.26 16.76 23.49
C PRO A 682 -10.72 16.89 24.95
N ALA A 683 -11.92 17.42 25.15
CA ALA A 683 -12.51 17.47 26.50
C ALA A 683 -12.65 16.05 27.09
N GLY A 684 -12.23 15.89 28.36
CA GLY A 684 -12.31 14.62 29.08
C GLY A 684 -11.30 13.55 28.61
N VAL A 685 -10.28 13.95 27.87
CA VAL A 685 -9.11 13.12 27.51
C VAL A 685 -7.91 13.64 28.29
N SER A 686 -7.14 12.72 28.90
CA SER A 686 -5.82 12.99 29.48
C SER A 686 -4.74 12.63 28.47
N VAL A 687 -3.71 13.49 28.33
CA VAL A 687 -2.48 13.18 27.60
C VAL A 687 -1.32 13.24 28.59
N GLU A 688 -0.72 12.09 28.86
CA GLU A 688 0.35 11.94 29.84
C GLU A 688 1.68 11.68 29.14
N VAL A 689 2.65 12.55 29.40
CA VAL A 689 4.01 12.43 28.82
C VAL A 689 4.95 11.85 29.86
N HIS A 690 5.52 10.69 29.56
CA HIS A 690 6.40 9.96 30.47
C HIS A 690 7.88 10.31 30.23
N ALA A 691 8.64 10.33 31.34
CA ALA A 691 10.10 10.44 31.24
C ALA A 691 10.72 9.13 30.72
N ALA A 692 11.91 9.19 30.13
CA ALA A 692 12.62 8.01 29.69
C ALA A 692 12.85 7.03 30.86
N GLY A 693 12.43 5.76 30.69
CA GLY A 693 12.64 4.70 31.68
C GLY A 693 11.64 4.63 32.83
N SER A 694 10.55 5.38 32.80
CA SER A 694 9.45 5.17 33.74
C SER A 694 8.72 3.87 33.38
N PRO A 695 8.63 2.87 34.27
CA PRO A 695 7.78 1.73 34.05
C PRO A 695 6.32 2.19 33.96
N ASP A 696 5.54 1.62 33.05
CA ASP A 696 4.10 1.80 33.02
C ASP A 696 3.56 1.44 34.44
N GLY A 697 2.77 2.33 35.02
CA GLY A 697 2.09 2.02 36.28
C GLY A 697 1.24 0.77 36.06
N SER A 698 1.61 -0.29 36.76
CA SER A 698 0.98 -1.61 36.76
C SER A 698 -0.50 -1.55 37.14
#